data_874f09ee00ce5d73f66df13572e027bd
#
_entry.id   874f09ee00ce5d73f66df13572e027bd
#
_cell.length_a   1.000
_cell.length_b   1.000
_cell.length_c   1.000
_cell.angle_alpha   90.00
_cell.angle_beta   90.00
_cell.angle_gamma   90.00
#
_symmetry.space_group_name_H-M   'P 1'
#
loop_
_entity.id
_entity.type
_entity.pdbx_description
1 polymer ?
#
loop_
_entity_poly.entity_id
_entity_poly.type
_entity_poly.pdbx_seq_one_letter_code
_entity_poly.pdbx_strand_id
1 'polypeptide(L)'
;IQKKRTKESRRRRSYIKKGKVESMRKKLLAGILALALCSANMPLQTIFAEEFTSGNSDVVSEEETPEIFTNEEQEAAGETDEELSVFSSEEVPEFNDTPDEAMAAAENEGIDLANVSGGIYTISSAGNYTFTCSSASTTNIIVVDGKNILAEEKINIYLNNVNINTTAGPALRINKNVKAIVTIYLTGTNNLITKNNWYAGLQKDNFDGSLIITKDPDATAGILNAISDGSGYGAGIGGSSRGGESYGRNITIDGCSVFARSKYGAGIGGSNGGSGYNIIINGGSVTASSESGAGIGGGEGGSGEKITINGSSVTASSDNGAGIGGGKGGSGNKITINGGSVKATRLDYKPQNSSEQNVYCCTIENKNSDVVIIDGNSTSWEPKNHLAVDPKDTNLYAWLTEADHTITVGTEERKYSFNQNTKQFSRIKTDPTAAQFELTQQNFTYNKDNPVNISKYIKWKDDVTGHGEITHVTYFKKDGTSPINSPTDAGTYTFKINVDKGEYYNSAKDIEWTFTIEKAPVAPGADPNETTISVPWSCKKISDITNPFSTDWKWDNDVKLDQELQVGEPITATAVYNGNDKGNYEKESIIYTITRKECEHKNTVGRYYSSPSCTSSGYSGDTYCNDCKRTIYYGSTIPAYGHDYDNGVITTEPTIETDGIITYTCKRCKHQDTKNLGKLGDGEPYIEGSFQKKGWDAVNDLIK
;
A
#
# COMPACT_ATOMS: atom_id res chain seq x y z
N ILE A 1 3.56 -61.24 0.15
CA ILE A 1 2.40 -60.46 0.67
C ILE A 1 2.78 -59.68 1.93
N GLN A 2 3.58 -60.24 2.85
CA GLN A 2 4.00 -59.53 4.10
C GLN A 2 4.93 -58.32 3.87
N LYS A 3 5.80 -58.32 2.84
CA LYS A 3 6.68 -57.17 2.54
C LYS A 3 5.95 -55.96 1.94
N LYS A 4 4.77 -56.12 1.37
CA LYS A 4 3.94 -55.02 0.83
C LYS A 4 3.15 -54.32 1.94
N ARG A 5 2.66 -55.07 2.96
CA ARG A 5 1.92 -54.46 4.10
C ARG A 5 2.80 -53.61 5.03
N THR A 6 4.08 -53.94 5.20
CA THR A 6 5.03 -53.12 6.02
C THR A 6 5.47 -51.82 5.34
N LYS A 7 5.49 -51.79 3.99
CA LYS A 7 5.80 -50.55 3.26
C LYS A 7 4.65 -49.53 3.28
N GLU A 8 3.40 -50.02 3.25
CA GLU A 8 2.20 -49.17 3.30
C GLU A 8 1.93 -48.61 4.69
N SER A 9 2.18 -49.40 5.76
CA SER A 9 2.07 -48.91 7.14
C SER A 9 3.16 -47.85 7.49
N ARG A 10 4.37 -48.00 6.92
CA ARG A 10 5.42 -46.97 7.07
C ARG A 10 5.11 -45.68 6.28
N ARG A 11 4.47 -45.76 5.10
CA ARG A 11 4.00 -44.57 4.36
C ARG A 11 2.87 -43.87 5.09
N ARG A 12 1.87 -44.55 5.63
CA ARG A 12 0.78 -43.95 6.43
C ARG A 12 1.29 -43.28 7.72
N ARG A 13 2.27 -43.87 8.42
CA ARG A 13 2.91 -43.22 9.61
C ARG A 13 3.74 -41.97 9.24
N SER A 14 4.34 -41.95 8.07
CA SER A 14 5.08 -40.78 7.54
C SER A 14 4.13 -39.63 7.19
N TYR A 15 2.99 -39.89 6.56
CA TYR A 15 1.97 -38.88 6.24
C TYR A 15 1.30 -38.31 7.48
N ILE A 16 1.00 -39.13 8.47
CA ILE A 16 0.42 -38.68 9.76
C ILE A 16 1.43 -37.85 10.55
N LYS A 17 2.74 -38.20 10.53
CA LYS A 17 3.77 -37.33 11.16
C LYS A 17 3.97 -36.00 10.44
N LYS A 18 3.96 -35.98 9.09
CA LYS A 18 4.03 -34.72 8.34
C LYS A 18 2.82 -33.83 8.59
N GLY A 19 1.61 -34.35 8.56
CA GLY A 19 0.39 -33.59 8.84
C GLY A 19 0.36 -33.03 10.28
N LYS A 20 0.86 -33.77 11.28
CA LYS A 20 0.93 -33.29 12.65
C LYS A 20 1.98 -32.21 12.87
N VAL A 21 3.12 -32.28 12.16
CA VAL A 21 4.18 -31.24 12.21
C VAL A 21 3.72 -29.96 11.49
N GLU A 22 2.99 -30.10 10.39
CA GLU A 22 2.43 -28.95 9.65
C GLU A 22 1.30 -28.28 10.44
N SER A 23 0.44 -29.05 11.11
CA SER A 23 -0.58 -28.53 12.04
C SER A 23 0.04 -27.82 13.25
N MET A 24 1.13 -28.36 13.82
CA MET A 24 1.86 -27.68 14.91
C MET A 24 2.57 -26.42 14.43
N ARG A 25 3.16 -26.40 13.22
CA ARG A 25 3.75 -25.18 12.64
C ARG A 25 2.71 -24.10 12.37
N LYS A 26 1.53 -24.46 11.87
CA LYS A 26 0.42 -23.51 11.66
C LYS A 26 -0.12 -22.96 12.99
N LYS A 27 -0.21 -23.79 14.04
CA LYS A 27 -0.59 -23.33 15.38
C LYS A 27 0.50 -22.48 16.06
N LEU A 28 1.78 -22.78 15.83
CA LEU A 28 2.90 -21.99 16.33
C LEU A 28 3.01 -20.64 15.58
N LEU A 29 2.81 -20.64 14.25
CA LEU A 29 2.76 -19.42 13.45
C LEU A 29 1.57 -18.53 13.85
N ALA A 30 0.39 -19.11 14.09
CA ALA A 30 -0.77 -18.39 14.59
C ALA A 30 -0.54 -17.82 15.99
N GLY A 31 0.14 -18.58 16.88
CA GLY A 31 0.52 -18.10 18.21
C GLY A 31 1.57 -16.98 18.18
N ILE A 32 2.55 -17.04 17.27
CA ILE A 32 3.55 -15.99 17.10
C ILE A 32 2.93 -14.75 16.43
N LEU A 33 2.00 -14.94 15.50
CA LEU A 33 1.25 -13.84 14.88
C LEU A 33 0.32 -13.16 15.89
N ALA A 34 -0.33 -13.92 16.77
CA ALA A 34 -1.15 -13.38 17.85
C ALA A 34 -0.31 -12.61 18.89
N LEU A 35 0.90 -13.08 19.21
CA LEU A 35 1.84 -12.36 20.09
C LEU A 35 2.44 -11.11 19.42
N ALA A 36 2.67 -11.14 18.10
CA ALA A 36 3.12 -9.98 17.34
C ALA A 36 2.03 -8.92 17.17
N LEU A 37 0.76 -9.34 17.07
CA LEU A 37 -0.41 -8.45 17.02
C LEU A 37 -0.71 -7.80 18.36
N CYS A 38 -0.40 -8.46 19.49
CA CYS A 38 -0.50 -7.87 20.82
C CYS A 38 0.58 -6.82 21.14
N SER A 39 1.68 -6.79 20.37
CA SER A 39 2.76 -5.82 20.54
C SER A 39 2.71 -4.63 19.56
N ALA A 40 1.85 -4.70 18.53
CA ALA A 40 1.56 -3.58 17.65
C ALA A 40 0.22 -2.97 18.06
N ASN A 41 0.16 -1.65 18.25
CA ASN A 41 -1.08 -0.89 18.49
C ASN A 41 -2.02 -0.97 17.27
N MET A 42 -2.54 -2.17 16.96
CA MET A 42 -3.57 -2.33 15.95
C MET A 42 -4.96 -2.10 16.58
N PRO A 43 -5.85 -1.34 15.94
CA PRO A 43 -7.19 -1.10 16.47
C PRO A 43 -7.96 -2.42 16.59
N LEU A 44 -8.68 -2.57 17.69
CA LEU A 44 -9.50 -3.75 18.05
C LEU A 44 -10.47 -4.17 16.92
N GLN A 45 -10.81 -3.27 16.01
CA GLN A 45 -11.70 -3.53 14.88
C GLN A 45 -11.21 -4.63 13.92
N THR A 46 -9.89 -4.76 13.71
CA THR A 46 -9.34 -5.78 12.81
C THR A 46 -9.42 -7.20 13.37
N ILE A 47 -9.51 -7.32 14.68
CA ILE A 47 -9.55 -8.64 15.36
C ILE A 47 -10.99 -9.20 15.36
N PHE A 48 -11.99 -8.32 15.43
CA PHE A 48 -13.40 -8.73 15.50
C PHE A 48 -14.05 -8.95 14.13
N ALA A 49 -13.49 -8.40 13.04
CA ALA A 49 -14.01 -8.61 11.68
C ALA A 49 -13.82 -10.06 11.19
N GLU A 50 -12.79 -10.77 11.67
CA GLU A 50 -12.55 -12.16 11.28
C GLU A 50 -13.46 -13.18 11.99
N GLU A 51 -13.99 -12.86 13.18
CA GLU A 51 -14.90 -13.77 13.89
C GLU A 51 -16.33 -13.77 13.33
N PHE A 52 -16.74 -12.70 12.60
CA PHE A 52 -18.09 -12.57 12.07
C PHE A 52 -18.30 -13.09 10.66
N THR A 53 -17.23 -13.46 9.94
CA THR A 53 -17.32 -13.98 8.56
C THR A 53 -17.51 -15.49 8.45
N SER A 54 -17.58 -16.23 9.58
CA SER A 54 -17.77 -17.69 9.56
C SER A 54 -19.22 -18.16 9.70
N GLY A 55 -20.18 -17.26 9.59
CA GLY A 55 -21.60 -17.60 9.51
C GLY A 55 -21.97 -18.03 8.08
N ASN A 56 -22.11 -19.30 7.92
CA ASN A 56 -22.44 -20.05 6.70
C ASN A 56 -23.71 -19.49 6.05
N SER A 57 -23.59 -18.97 4.83
CA SER A 57 -24.73 -18.61 3.97
C SER A 57 -25.09 -19.80 3.08
N ASP A 58 -25.73 -20.80 3.64
CA ASP A 58 -26.50 -21.73 2.83
C ASP A 58 -27.95 -21.23 2.74
N VAL A 59 -28.26 -20.60 1.62
CA VAL A 59 -29.61 -20.26 1.25
C VAL A 59 -30.26 -21.52 0.70
N VAL A 60 -31.09 -22.15 1.49
CA VAL A 60 -32.08 -23.12 1.01
C VAL A 60 -33.36 -22.33 0.76
N SER A 61 -33.75 -22.27 -0.50
CA SER A 61 -35.04 -21.78 -0.94
C SER A 61 -36.12 -22.80 -0.63
N GLU A 62 -37.02 -22.49 0.28
CA GLU A 62 -38.32 -23.12 0.32
C GLU A 62 -39.40 -22.04 0.31
N GLU A 63 -40.26 -22.14 -0.69
CA GLU A 63 -41.52 -21.38 -0.83
C GLU A 63 -42.50 -21.83 0.27
N GLU A 64 -42.86 -20.93 1.16
CA GLU A 64 -44.12 -21.08 1.90
C GLU A 64 -44.95 -19.81 1.77
N THR A 65 -46.16 -20.02 1.31
CA THR A 65 -47.25 -19.06 1.12
C THR A 65 -47.72 -18.53 2.46
N PRO A 66 -48.05 -17.22 2.61
CA PRO A 66 -48.53 -16.68 3.85
C PRO A 66 -50.03 -16.97 4.02
N GLU A 67 -50.38 -17.63 5.13
CA GLU A 67 -51.73 -17.70 5.62
C GLU A 67 -52.21 -16.35 6.15
N ILE A 68 -53.41 -15.99 5.70
CA ILE A 68 -54.16 -14.80 6.10
C ILE A 68 -54.77 -15.06 7.47
N PHE A 69 -54.40 -14.32 8.50
CA PHE A 69 -55.17 -14.22 9.74
C PHE A 69 -55.99 -12.95 9.76
N THR A 70 -57.30 -13.14 9.80
CA THR A 70 -58.33 -12.12 9.99
C THR A 70 -58.35 -11.67 11.46
N ASN A 71 -58.35 -10.36 11.66
CA ASN A 71 -58.58 -9.71 12.95
C ASN A 71 -59.99 -9.90 13.42
N GLU A 72 -60.17 -10.37 14.63
CA GLU A 72 -61.40 -10.09 15.44
C GLU A 72 -61.06 -9.04 16.47
N GLU A 73 -61.99 -8.06 16.51
CA GLU A 73 -61.98 -6.93 17.43
C GLU A 73 -62.21 -7.35 18.86
N GLN A 74 -61.48 -6.75 19.81
CA GLN A 74 -61.98 -6.58 21.19
C GLN A 74 -61.73 -5.15 21.66
N GLU A 75 -62.80 -4.43 21.85
CA GLU A 75 -62.89 -3.14 22.56
C GLU A 75 -62.60 -3.33 24.05
N ALA A 76 -61.81 -2.44 24.63
CA ALA A 76 -61.94 -2.05 26.03
C ALA A 76 -61.35 -0.66 26.28
N ALA A 77 -62.32 0.26 26.48
CA ALA A 77 -62.39 1.37 27.42
C ALA A 77 -61.15 2.18 27.79
N GLY A 78 -61.15 3.38 27.34
CA GLY A 78 -61.04 4.70 27.93
C GLY A 78 -60.05 4.99 29.04
N GLU A 79 -59.12 5.90 28.72
CA GLU A 79 -58.71 6.96 29.66
C GLU A 79 -58.16 8.16 28.86
N THR A 80 -58.78 9.26 29.07
CA THR A 80 -58.57 10.69 28.93
C THR A 80 -57.36 11.22 28.23
N ASP A 81 -57.68 12.02 27.18
CA ASP A 81 -56.87 12.97 26.48
C ASP A 81 -56.20 13.99 27.42
N GLU A 82 -54.88 14.07 27.45
CA GLU A 82 -54.17 15.32 27.69
C GLU A 82 -53.55 15.76 26.37
N GLU A 83 -53.94 16.97 25.95
CA GLU A 83 -53.52 17.65 24.73
C GLU A 83 -51.99 17.70 24.62
N LEU A 84 -51.41 16.92 23.71
CA LEU A 84 -50.09 17.16 23.17
C LEU A 84 -50.21 18.26 22.12
N SER A 85 -49.77 19.47 22.50
CA SER A 85 -49.61 20.60 21.61
C SER A 85 -48.81 20.19 20.35
N VAL A 86 -49.43 20.41 19.22
CA VAL A 86 -48.86 20.31 17.88
C VAL A 86 -47.68 21.29 17.80
N PHE A 87 -46.46 20.78 17.85
CA PHE A 87 -45.35 21.55 17.36
C PHE A 87 -45.35 21.49 15.84
N SER A 88 -45.70 22.64 15.26
CA SER A 88 -45.58 22.93 13.84
C SER A 88 -44.14 22.66 13.41
N SER A 89 -44.00 22.21 12.15
CA SER A 89 -42.76 22.12 11.42
C SER A 89 -42.09 23.51 11.34
N GLU A 90 -41.25 23.83 12.29
CA GLU A 90 -40.33 24.95 12.21
C GLU A 90 -38.94 24.44 11.91
N GLU A 91 -38.34 25.14 10.99
CA GLU A 91 -37.09 25.02 10.31
C GLU A 91 -35.96 24.45 11.19
N VAL A 92 -35.21 23.50 10.63
CA VAL A 92 -33.91 23.07 11.13
C VAL A 92 -33.03 24.32 11.18
N PRO A 93 -32.56 24.77 12.35
CA PRO A 93 -31.62 25.90 12.36
C PRO A 93 -30.37 25.53 11.59
N GLU A 94 -30.09 26.28 10.53
CA GLU A 94 -28.74 26.32 9.96
C GLU A 94 -27.79 26.68 11.06
N PHE A 95 -26.81 25.80 11.36
CA PHE A 95 -25.68 26.10 12.19
C PHE A 95 -24.82 27.15 11.51
N ASN A 96 -25.07 28.42 11.81
CA ASN A 96 -24.13 29.49 11.56
C ASN A 96 -23.00 29.36 12.59
N ASP A 97 -21.86 28.84 12.17
CA ASP A 97 -20.59 28.96 12.87
C ASP A 97 -20.15 30.43 12.91
N THR A 98 -20.62 31.16 13.89
CA THR A 98 -19.84 32.30 14.41
C THR A 98 -19.20 31.81 15.70
N PRO A 99 -17.88 31.95 15.89
CA PRO A 99 -17.26 31.61 17.15
C PRO A 99 -17.79 32.57 18.22
N ASP A 100 -18.60 32.05 19.13
CA ASP A 100 -18.92 32.79 20.36
C ASP A 100 -17.63 33.06 21.14
N GLU A 101 -17.43 34.32 21.49
CA GLU A 101 -16.26 34.82 22.20
C GLU A 101 -15.96 33.96 23.44
N ALA A 102 -14.69 33.61 23.55
CA ALA A 102 -14.04 32.88 24.60
C ALA A 102 -14.58 33.14 26.01
N MET A 103 -15.33 32.22 26.55
CA MET A 103 -15.16 31.91 27.97
C MET A 103 -13.81 31.23 28.11
N ALA A 104 -12.85 31.91 28.76
CA ALA A 104 -11.55 31.39 29.07
C ALA A 104 -11.74 30.08 29.88
N ALA A 105 -11.75 28.96 29.18
CA ALA A 105 -11.63 27.65 29.77
C ALA A 105 -10.23 27.63 30.41
N ALA A 106 -10.16 27.39 31.70
CA ALA A 106 -8.90 26.95 32.31
C ALA A 106 -8.41 25.79 31.40
N GLU A 107 -7.19 25.90 30.87
CA GLU A 107 -6.53 24.81 30.16
C GLU A 107 -6.42 23.65 31.14
N ASN A 108 -7.38 22.74 31.10
CA ASN A 108 -7.28 21.50 31.84
C ASN A 108 -6.21 20.66 31.18
N GLU A 109 -5.04 20.58 31.80
CA GLU A 109 -4.12 19.48 31.53
C GLU A 109 -4.96 18.19 31.51
N GLY A 110 -4.89 17.42 30.40
CA GLY A 110 -5.78 16.27 30.17
C GLY A 110 -5.77 15.30 31.36
N ILE A 111 -6.94 14.88 31.78
CA ILE A 111 -7.14 13.96 32.89
C ILE A 111 -6.68 12.56 32.46
N ASP A 112 -5.57 12.09 33.00
CA ASP A 112 -5.11 10.73 32.76
C ASP A 112 -5.92 9.72 33.58
N LEU A 113 -6.79 8.99 32.91
CA LEU A 113 -7.65 7.99 33.55
C LEU A 113 -6.88 6.86 34.23
N ALA A 114 -5.67 6.55 33.81
CA ALA A 114 -4.86 5.52 34.46
C ALA A 114 -4.51 5.92 35.88
N ASN A 115 -4.46 7.21 36.20
CA ASN A 115 -4.03 7.76 37.49
C ASN A 115 -5.20 8.25 38.37
N VAL A 116 -6.46 8.03 37.97
CA VAL A 116 -7.63 8.41 38.76
C VAL A 116 -7.71 7.57 40.01
N SER A 117 -7.62 8.20 41.20
CA SER A 117 -7.77 7.53 42.46
C SER A 117 -9.23 7.14 42.74
N GLY A 118 -9.46 5.99 43.34
CA GLY A 118 -10.82 5.51 43.69
C GLY A 118 -11.59 4.91 42.49
N GLY A 119 -11.01 4.82 41.33
CA GLY A 119 -11.59 4.08 40.18
C GLY A 119 -12.71 4.79 39.43
N ILE A 120 -13.13 5.99 39.86
CA ILE A 120 -14.23 6.73 39.23
C ILE A 120 -13.86 8.20 39.14
N TYR A 121 -13.95 8.75 37.92
CA TYR A 121 -13.94 10.21 37.69
C TYR A 121 -15.38 10.70 37.54
N THR A 122 -15.81 11.63 38.40
CA THR A 122 -17.17 12.16 38.36
C THR A 122 -17.19 13.59 37.82
N ILE A 123 -17.95 13.79 36.74
CA ILE A 123 -18.26 15.11 36.16
C ILE A 123 -19.54 15.62 36.85
N SER A 124 -19.44 16.67 37.65
CA SER A 124 -20.53 17.23 38.40
C SER A 124 -20.94 18.65 38.01
N SER A 125 -20.30 19.26 37.05
CA SER A 125 -20.59 20.58 36.51
C SER A 125 -20.54 20.60 34.96
N ALA A 126 -21.18 21.59 34.37
CA ALA A 126 -21.03 21.88 32.95
C ALA A 126 -19.58 22.30 32.64
N GLY A 127 -19.13 22.11 31.41
CA GLY A 127 -17.78 22.48 30.98
C GLY A 127 -17.13 21.47 30.06
N ASN A 128 -15.82 21.66 29.83
CA ASN A 128 -14.99 20.85 28.96
C ASN A 128 -14.10 19.92 29.79
N TYR A 129 -14.05 18.66 29.45
CA TYR A 129 -13.28 17.62 30.16
C TYR A 129 -12.49 16.79 29.16
N THR A 130 -11.15 16.87 29.20
CA THR A 130 -10.26 16.12 28.33
C THR A 130 -9.70 14.92 29.07
N PHE A 131 -9.89 13.72 28.53
CA PHE A 131 -9.42 12.46 29.07
C PHE A 131 -8.38 11.82 28.15
N THR A 132 -7.34 11.31 28.78
CA THR A 132 -6.29 10.48 28.16
C THR A 132 -6.12 9.18 28.96
N CYS A 133 -5.32 8.26 28.44
CA CYS A 133 -4.95 7.04 29.15
C CYS A 133 -3.48 6.71 28.89
N SER A 134 -2.61 6.97 29.85
CA SER A 134 -1.17 6.71 29.74
C SER A 134 -0.83 5.22 29.79
N SER A 135 -1.73 4.38 30.33
CA SER A 135 -1.61 2.93 30.31
C SER A 135 -2.28 2.32 29.07
N ALA A 136 -1.90 1.08 28.71
CA ALA A 136 -2.53 0.35 27.61
C ALA A 136 -4.04 0.18 27.78
N SER A 137 -4.52 0.11 29.03
CA SER A 137 -5.95 0.15 29.39
C SER A 137 -6.10 0.48 30.86
N THR A 138 -7.29 0.97 31.27
CA THR A 138 -7.66 1.21 32.67
C THR A 138 -8.99 0.56 33.01
N THR A 139 -9.22 0.28 34.27
CA THR A 139 -10.53 -0.11 34.83
C THR A 139 -11.30 1.09 35.40
N ASN A 140 -10.67 2.26 35.46
CA ASN A 140 -11.28 3.48 35.98
C ASN A 140 -12.34 3.98 35.00
N ILE A 141 -13.46 4.42 35.50
CA ILE A 141 -14.66 4.78 34.74
C ILE A 141 -14.94 6.28 34.81
N ILE A 142 -15.69 6.78 33.85
CA ILE A 142 -16.19 8.15 33.83
C ILE A 142 -17.68 8.14 34.16
N VAL A 143 -18.12 8.99 35.09
CA VAL A 143 -19.51 9.17 35.43
C VAL A 143 -19.90 10.65 35.31
N VAL A 144 -20.90 10.94 34.52
CA VAL A 144 -21.55 12.27 34.49
C VAL A 144 -22.70 12.25 35.48
N ASP A 145 -22.61 13.08 36.54
CA ASP A 145 -23.65 13.25 37.58
C ASP A 145 -24.30 14.61 37.45
N GLY A 146 -25.51 14.68 36.94
CA GLY A 146 -26.19 15.91 36.54
C GLY A 146 -26.99 16.61 37.64
N LYS A 147 -26.79 16.33 38.92
CA LYS A 147 -27.63 16.88 40.00
C LYS A 147 -27.68 18.42 40.02
N ASN A 148 -26.62 19.07 39.57
CA ASN A 148 -26.49 20.52 39.61
C ASN A 148 -26.33 21.14 38.21
N ILE A 149 -26.63 20.39 37.14
CA ILE A 149 -26.43 20.83 35.73
C ILE A 149 -27.80 21.12 35.11
N LEU A 150 -27.96 22.32 34.58
CA LEU A 150 -29.22 22.74 33.96
C LEU A 150 -29.38 22.12 32.55
N ALA A 151 -30.59 22.11 32.02
CA ALA A 151 -30.90 21.46 30.73
C ALA A 151 -30.25 22.18 29.53
N GLU A 152 -30.09 23.48 29.65
CA GLU A 152 -29.45 24.36 28.62
C GLU A 152 -27.91 24.33 28.68
N GLU A 153 -27.32 23.76 29.72
CA GLU A 153 -25.87 23.68 29.86
C GLU A 153 -25.29 22.53 29.00
N LYS A 154 -24.02 22.65 28.66
CA LYS A 154 -23.30 21.70 27.82
C LYS A 154 -22.18 21.03 28.63
N ILE A 155 -22.02 19.73 28.42
CA ILE A 155 -20.92 18.93 28.95
C ILE A 155 -20.17 18.38 27.74
N ASN A 156 -18.96 18.87 27.52
CA ASN A 156 -18.10 18.44 26.42
C ASN A 156 -17.03 17.50 26.97
N ILE A 157 -17.00 16.26 26.50
CA ILE A 157 -16.08 15.24 26.91
C ILE A 157 -15.17 14.91 25.73
N TYR A 158 -13.89 15.25 25.83
CA TYR A 158 -12.88 14.95 24.82
C TYR A 158 -12.16 13.66 25.21
N LEU A 159 -12.32 12.62 24.42
CA LEU A 159 -11.64 11.35 24.58
C LEU A 159 -10.47 11.26 23.57
N ASN A 160 -9.26 11.21 24.11
CA ASN A 160 -8.05 11.11 23.31
C ASN A 160 -7.32 9.80 23.59
N ASN A 161 -7.52 8.81 22.72
CA ASN A 161 -6.95 7.46 22.86
C ASN A 161 -7.26 6.80 24.23
N VAL A 162 -8.47 7.00 24.72
CA VAL A 162 -8.93 6.43 25.99
C VAL A 162 -9.27 4.96 25.82
N ASN A 163 -8.76 4.11 26.72
CA ASN A 163 -9.03 2.68 26.72
C ASN A 163 -9.50 2.21 28.10
N ILE A 164 -10.82 2.11 28.29
CA ILE A 164 -11.45 1.60 29.50
C ILE A 164 -11.94 0.18 29.27
N ASN A 165 -11.48 -0.76 30.11
CA ASN A 165 -11.91 -2.17 30.10
C ASN A 165 -12.22 -2.59 31.54
N THR A 166 -13.48 -2.51 31.92
CA THR A 166 -13.91 -2.63 33.30
C THR A 166 -14.87 -3.81 33.55
N THR A 167 -14.89 -4.33 34.77
CA THR A 167 -15.89 -5.30 35.26
C THR A 167 -16.83 -4.67 36.30
N ALA A 168 -16.53 -3.47 36.80
CA ALA A 168 -17.24 -2.83 37.90
C ALA A 168 -18.58 -2.23 37.46
N GLY A 169 -18.66 -1.71 36.24
CA GLY A 169 -19.86 -1.02 35.73
C GLY A 169 -19.73 -0.65 34.26
N PRO A 170 -20.44 0.36 33.79
CA PRO A 170 -20.23 0.91 32.46
C PRO A 170 -18.87 1.66 32.38
N ALA A 171 -18.22 1.67 31.23
CA ALA A 171 -16.96 2.37 31.07
C ALA A 171 -17.15 3.91 31.12
N LEU A 172 -18.22 4.42 30.49
CA LEU A 172 -18.70 5.78 30.68
C LEU A 172 -20.20 5.76 30.95
N ARG A 173 -20.63 6.51 31.95
CA ARG A 173 -22.04 6.59 32.36
C ARG A 173 -22.55 8.01 32.39
N ILE A 174 -23.70 8.25 31.78
CA ILE A 174 -24.48 9.48 31.92
C ILE A 174 -25.70 9.17 32.78
N ASN A 175 -25.71 9.71 34.02
CA ASN A 175 -26.73 9.42 35.00
C ASN A 175 -28.10 9.98 34.61
N LYS A 176 -29.18 9.37 35.16
CA LYS A 176 -30.56 9.72 34.88
C LYS A 176 -30.93 11.19 35.19
N ASN A 177 -30.19 11.85 36.06
CA ASN A 177 -30.44 13.24 36.45
C ASN A 177 -29.87 14.27 35.47
N VAL A 178 -29.05 13.84 34.51
CA VAL A 178 -28.44 14.72 33.54
C VAL A 178 -29.48 15.13 32.50
N LYS A 179 -29.88 16.40 32.48
CA LYS A 179 -30.80 16.95 31.48
C LYS A 179 -30.03 17.70 30.37
N ALA A 180 -28.79 18.03 30.59
CA ALA A 180 -27.90 18.73 29.70
C ALA A 180 -27.60 17.93 28.42
N ILE A 181 -27.09 18.64 27.41
CA ILE A 181 -26.51 18.02 26.22
C ILE A 181 -25.08 17.55 26.57
N VAL A 182 -24.85 16.26 26.44
CA VAL A 182 -23.50 15.67 26.57
C VAL A 182 -22.93 15.40 25.19
N THR A 183 -21.83 16.08 24.85
CA THR A 183 -21.12 15.85 23.61
C THR A 183 -19.79 15.14 23.88
N ILE A 184 -19.54 14.03 23.19
CA ILE A 184 -18.30 13.28 23.25
C ILE A 184 -17.53 13.53 21.96
N TYR A 185 -16.40 14.24 22.07
CA TYR A 185 -15.46 14.49 20.99
C TYR A 185 -14.38 13.43 20.99
N LEU A 186 -14.12 12.82 19.84
CA LEU A 186 -13.23 11.70 19.68
C LEU A 186 -11.94 12.09 18.97
N THR A 187 -10.80 11.85 19.60
CA THR A 187 -9.47 11.92 18.96
C THR A 187 -8.83 10.53 19.02
N GLY A 188 -8.36 10.03 17.86
CA GLY A 188 -7.75 8.70 17.77
C GLY A 188 -8.74 7.57 18.02
N THR A 189 -8.29 6.49 18.66
CA THR A 189 -9.10 5.29 18.93
C THR A 189 -9.44 5.20 20.42
N ASN A 190 -10.73 5.16 20.71
CA ASN A 190 -11.25 5.11 22.08
C ASN A 190 -12.06 3.82 22.30
N ASN A 191 -11.77 3.13 23.39
CA ASN A 191 -12.44 1.89 23.77
C ASN A 191 -13.20 2.07 25.09
N LEU A 192 -14.50 1.87 25.06
CA LEU A 192 -15.39 1.86 26.21
C LEU A 192 -16.00 0.47 26.36
N ILE A 193 -15.31 -0.41 27.07
CA ILE A 193 -15.65 -1.83 27.17
C ILE A 193 -16.05 -2.16 28.59
N THR A 194 -17.22 -2.76 28.76
CA THR A 194 -17.61 -3.39 30.02
C THR A 194 -17.74 -4.90 29.86
N LYS A 195 -17.19 -5.63 30.83
CA LYS A 195 -17.39 -7.07 31.00
C LYS A 195 -18.49 -7.41 32.03
N ASN A 196 -19.11 -6.38 32.55
CA ASN A 196 -20.25 -6.57 33.43
C ASN A 196 -21.51 -6.85 32.59
N ASN A 197 -22.17 -7.94 32.90
CA ASN A 197 -23.30 -8.46 32.13
C ASN A 197 -24.46 -7.48 31.93
N TRP A 198 -24.65 -6.54 32.83
CA TRP A 198 -25.86 -5.73 32.95
C TRP A 198 -25.75 -4.33 32.33
N TYR A 199 -24.52 -3.83 32.20
CA TYR A 199 -24.28 -2.43 31.82
C TYR A 199 -23.89 -2.27 30.36
N ALA A 200 -24.09 -1.06 29.85
CA ALA A 200 -23.63 -0.68 28.54
C ALA A 200 -22.13 -0.27 28.51
N GLY A 201 -21.47 -0.40 27.43
CA GLY A 201 -20.11 0.15 27.25
C GLY A 201 -20.11 1.66 27.45
N LEU A 202 -20.94 2.38 26.69
CA LEU A 202 -21.32 3.78 26.91
C LEU A 202 -22.76 3.83 27.34
N GLN A 203 -22.98 4.04 28.62
CA GLN A 203 -24.32 3.98 29.25
C GLN A 203 -24.96 5.35 29.30
N LYS A 204 -26.20 5.45 28.82
CA LYS A 204 -27.02 6.65 28.85
C LYS A 204 -28.32 6.37 29.59
N ASP A 205 -28.37 6.78 30.89
CA ASP A 205 -29.51 6.57 31.75
C ASP A 205 -30.52 7.74 31.75
N ASN A 206 -30.15 8.90 31.22
CA ASN A 206 -30.99 10.07 31.22
C ASN A 206 -32.08 10.00 30.14
N PHE A 207 -33.30 10.30 30.53
CA PHE A 207 -34.45 10.28 29.62
C PHE A 207 -34.50 11.55 28.73
N ASP A 208 -34.37 12.72 29.33
CA ASP A 208 -34.58 14.01 28.71
C ASP A 208 -33.33 14.57 28.02
N GLY A 209 -32.12 14.25 28.49
CA GLY A 209 -30.88 14.77 27.94
C GLY A 209 -30.46 14.07 26.64
N SER A 210 -29.69 14.78 25.84
CA SER A 210 -29.15 14.28 24.56
C SER A 210 -27.69 13.84 24.71
N LEU A 211 -27.32 12.82 23.93
CA LEU A 211 -25.94 12.38 23.76
C LEU A 211 -25.54 12.60 22.28
N ILE A 212 -24.49 13.36 22.06
CA ILE A 212 -23.89 13.55 20.76
C ILE A 212 -22.49 12.93 20.78
N ILE A 213 -22.16 12.12 19.80
CA ILE A 213 -20.85 11.50 19.63
C ILE A 213 -20.30 11.98 18.30
N THR A 214 -19.20 12.70 18.31
CA THR A 214 -18.63 13.30 17.11
C THR A 214 -17.09 13.18 17.10
N LYS A 215 -16.51 13.39 15.94
CA LYS A 215 -15.06 13.52 15.81
C LYS A 215 -14.64 14.90 16.30
N ASP A 216 -13.56 15.01 17.04
CA ASP A 216 -12.95 16.30 17.32
C ASP A 216 -12.58 16.99 16.00
N PRO A 217 -12.99 18.25 15.77
CA PRO A 217 -12.72 18.96 14.52
C PRO A 217 -11.25 18.95 14.12
N ASP A 218 -10.35 19.06 15.10
CA ASP A 218 -8.90 19.12 14.88
C ASP A 218 -8.25 17.73 14.72
N ALA A 219 -8.99 16.66 14.99
CA ALA A 219 -8.46 15.31 14.90
C ALA A 219 -8.48 14.76 13.47
N THR A 220 -7.44 14.02 13.11
CA THR A 220 -7.39 13.26 11.84
C THR A 220 -8.32 12.06 11.83
N ALA A 221 -8.56 11.44 13.01
CA ALA A 221 -9.46 10.31 13.20
C ALA A 221 -10.21 10.42 14.53
N GLY A 222 -11.47 10.00 14.55
CA GLY A 222 -12.30 9.88 15.75
C GLY A 222 -13.03 8.54 15.75
N ILE A 223 -12.54 7.57 16.52
CA ILE A 223 -13.05 6.20 16.56
C ILE A 223 -13.51 5.87 17.96
N LEU A 224 -14.71 5.31 18.09
CA LEU A 224 -15.26 4.78 19.34
C LEU A 224 -15.63 3.30 19.17
N ASN A 225 -15.05 2.46 20.01
CA ASN A 225 -15.48 1.09 20.23
C ASN A 225 -16.24 1.02 21.58
N ALA A 226 -17.53 0.78 21.51
CA ALA A 226 -18.39 0.70 22.71
C ALA A 226 -19.01 -0.70 22.81
N ILE A 227 -18.56 -1.48 23.79
CA ILE A 227 -18.86 -2.91 23.86
C ILE A 227 -19.43 -3.28 25.23
N SER A 228 -20.59 -3.92 25.22
CA SER A 228 -21.12 -4.68 26.35
C SER A 228 -20.73 -6.15 26.15
N ASP A 229 -19.62 -6.56 26.80
CA ASP A 229 -19.05 -7.89 26.72
C ASP A 229 -19.67 -8.83 27.77
N GLY A 230 -19.33 -10.11 27.74
CA GLY A 230 -19.91 -11.12 28.66
C GLY A 230 -21.32 -11.55 28.24
N SER A 231 -22.29 -11.54 29.15
CA SER A 231 -23.70 -11.84 28.79
C SER A 231 -24.39 -10.72 28.03
N GLY A 232 -23.84 -9.48 28.06
CA GLY A 232 -24.24 -8.37 27.20
C GLY A 232 -25.75 -8.01 27.29
N TYR A 233 -26.31 -7.90 28.47
CA TYR A 233 -27.70 -7.42 28.62
C TYR A 233 -27.84 -5.92 28.43
N GLY A 234 -26.80 -5.11 28.72
CA GLY A 234 -26.75 -3.69 28.37
C GLY A 234 -26.50 -3.50 26.89
N ALA A 235 -26.76 -2.32 26.35
CA ALA A 235 -26.41 -1.96 24.98
C ALA A 235 -24.89 -1.78 24.80
N GLY A 236 -24.39 -1.75 23.58
CA GLY A 236 -23.06 -1.22 23.30
C GLY A 236 -23.01 0.27 23.67
N ILE A 237 -23.94 1.05 23.07
CA ILE A 237 -24.20 2.47 23.39
C ILE A 237 -25.68 2.61 23.73
N GLY A 238 -26.03 3.08 24.93
CA GLY A 238 -27.40 3.38 25.30
C GLY A 238 -27.84 2.79 26.63
N GLY A 239 -28.93 2.02 26.65
CA GLY A 239 -29.58 1.53 27.85
C GLY A 239 -28.83 0.46 28.64
N SER A 240 -29.17 0.30 29.91
CA SER A 240 -28.66 -0.77 30.77
C SER A 240 -29.77 -1.59 31.36
N SER A 241 -29.53 -2.87 31.63
CA SER A 241 -30.54 -3.77 32.23
C SER A 241 -30.56 -3.74 33.77
N ARG A 242 -29.66 -2.99 34.39
CA ARG A 242 -29.59 -2.87 35.85
C ARG A 242 -29.06 -1.50 36.28
N GLY A 243 -29.74 -0.88 37.22
CA GLY A 243 -29.29 0.38 37.86
C GLY A 243 -29.37 1.62 36.95
N GLY A 244 -30.11 1.55 35.84
CA GLY A 244 -30.31 2.64 34.90
C GLY A 244 -31.60 2.44 34.10
N GLU A 245 -31.80 3.29 33.10
CA GLU A 245 -32.89 3.15 32.14
C GLU A 245 -32.58 2.07 31.11
N SER A 246 -33.53 1.18 30.83
CA SER A 246 -33.39 0.16 29.81
C SER A 246 -33.46 0.73 28.40
N TYR A 247 -33.95 1.94 28.25
CA TYR A 247 -34.12 2.63 26.95
C TYR A 247 -32.84 3.31 26.50
N GLY A 248 -32.52 3.19 25.22
CA GLY A 248 -31.50 4.03 24.55
C GLY A 248 -32.17 5.14 23.74
N ARG A 249 -32.11 6.39 24.22
CA ARG A 249 -32.86 7.52 23.63
C ARG A 249 -31.99 8.73 23.37
N ASN A 250 -32.41 9.55 22.37
CA ASN A 250 -31.79 10.82 22.04
C ASN A 250 -30.26 10.67 21.85
N ILE A 251 -29.87 9.75 21.00
CA ILE A 251 -28.46 9.44 20.68
C ILE A 251 -28.21 9.92 19.27
N THR A 252 -27.24 10.82 19.11
CA THR A 252 -26.77 11.30 17.81
C THR A 252 -25.33 10.90 17.60
N ILE A 253 -25.01 10.29 16.45
CA ILE A 253 -23.65 10.02 15.98
C ILE A 253 -23.43 10.91 14.78
N ASP A 254 -22.39 11.74 14.83
CA ASP A 254 -22.13 12.77 13.86
C ASP A 254 -20.69 12.76 13.34
N GLY A 255 -20.48 12.33 12.10
CA GLY A 255 -19.22 12.40 11.39
C GLY A 255 -18.03 11.58 11.96
N CYS A 256 -18.26 10.67 12.91
CA CYS A 256 -17.21 9.84 13.49
C CYS A 256 -17.35 8.35 13.13
N SER A 257 -16.37 7.55 13.51
CA SER A 257 -16.40 6.10 13.34
C SER A 257 -16.81 5.41 14.65
N VAL A 258 -17.88 4.62 14.61
CA VAL A 258 -18.42 3.92 15.79
C VAL A 258 -18.54 2.43 15.52
N PHE A 259 -17.97 1.63 16.40
CA PHE A 259 -18.24 0.21 16.52
C PHE A 259 -18.96 -0.05 17.86
N ALA A 260 -20.18 -0.54 17.77
CA ALA A 260 -21.01 -0.80 18.95
C ALA A 260 -21.54 -2.23 18.95
N ARG A 261 -21.32 -2.95 20.04
CA ARG A 261 -21.71 -4.36 20.13
C ARG A 261 -22.34 -4.71 21.47
N SER A 262 -23.34 -5.56 21.40
CA SER A 262 -23.93 -6.24 22.57
C SER A 262 -24.34 -7.67 22.20
N LYS A 263 -24.79 -8.45 23.18
CA LYS A 263 -25.34 -9.79 22.98
C LYS A 263 -26.88 -9.78 22.99
N TYR A 264 -27.48 -9.30 24.07
CA TYR A 264 -28.92 -9.23 24.26
C TYR A 264 -29.48 -7.79 24.22
N GLY A 265 -28.65 -6.79 24.56
CA GLY A 265 -28.96 -5.40 24.30
C GLY A 265 -28.74 -5.08 22.81
N ALA A 266 -29.15 -3.91 22.37
CA ALA A 266 -28.84 -3.41 21.04
C ALA A 266 -27.33 -3.06 20.92
N GLY A 267 -26.77 -3.09 19.73
CA GLY A 267 -25.48 -2.45 19.47
C GLY A 267 -25.55 -0.98 19.86
N ILE A 268 -26.54 -0.24 19.30
CA ILE A 268 -26.87 1.15 19.67
C ILE A 268 -28.35 1.22 19.98
N GLY A 269 -28.73 1.59 21.23
CA GLY A 269 -30.12 1.73 21.61
C GLY A 269 -30.46 1.10 22.95
N GLY A 270 -31.52 0.28 23.00
CA GLY A 270 -32.04 -0.30 24.25
C GLY A 270 -31.20 -1.46 24.77
N SER A 271 -31.25 -1.67 26.11
CA SER A 271 -30.76 -2.91 26.73
C SER A 271 -31.74 -4.06 26.47
N ASN A 272 -31.47 -5.27 27.00
CA ASN A 272 -32.43 -6.36 27.03
C ASN A 272 -33.74 -5.89 27.69
N GLY A 273 -34.88 -6.07 27.01
CA GLY A 273 -36.20 -5.55 27.39
C GLY A 273 -36.42 -4.07 27.11
N GLY A 274 -35.40 -3.32 26.71
CA GLY A 274 -35.47 -1.87 26.47
C GLY A 274 -35.56 -1.51 25.00
N SER A 275 -36.25 -0.38 24.70
CA SER A 275 -36.40 0.14 23.33
C SER A 275 -35.34 1.18 23.00
N GLY A 276 -35.01 1.28 21.72
CA GLY A 276 -34.24 2.38 21.13
C GLY A 276 -35.18 3.43 20.55
N TYR A 277 -34.98 4.70 20.86
CA TYR A 277 -35.86 5.78 20.42
C TYR A 277 -35.08 7.06 20.09
N ASN A 278 -35.42 7.70 18.97
CA ASN A 278 -34.77 8.92 18.52
C ASN A 278 -33.24 8.77 18.42
N ILE A 279 -32.85 7.85 17.56
CA ILE A 279 -31.43 7.59 17.24
C ILE A 279 -31.15 8.20 15.88
N ILE A 280 -30.18 9.11 15.81
CA ILE A 280 -29.82 9.86 14.61
C ILE A 280 -28.37 9.56 14.25
N ILE A 281 -28.11 9.24 12.99
CA ILE A 281 -26.77 9.03 12.47
C ILE A 281 -26.54 9.97 11.29
N ASN A 282 -25.68 10.97 11.49
CA ASN A 282 -25.35 12.00 10.52
C ASN A 282 -23.88 11.85 10.06
N GLY A 283 -23.65 11.21 8.94
CA GLY A 283 -22.29 11.01 8.43
C GLY A 283 -21.47 9.99 9.23
N GLY A 284 -20.22 9.82 8.83
CA GLY A 284 -19.29 8.88 9.46
C GLY A 284 -19.53 7.42 9.08
N SER A 285 -18.93 6.52 9.87
CA SER A 285 -19.02 5.07 9.68
C SER A 285 -19.50 4.39 10.96
N VAL A 286 -20.65 3.71 10.88
CA VAL A 286 -21.25 3.06 12.05
C VAL A 286 -21.40 1.57 11.80
N THR A 287 -20.79 0.77 12.67
CA THR A 287 -21.02 -0.66 12.76
C THR A 287 -21.69 -0.99 14.07
N ALA A 288 -22.89 -1.52 13.99
CA ALA A 288 -23.67 -1.87 15.18
C ALA A 288 -24.15 -3.32 15.07
N SER A 289 -23.87 -4.14 16.09
CA SER A 289 -24.22 -5.55 16.07
C SER A 289 -24.76 -6.07 17.39
N SER A 290 -25.63 -7.07 17.29
CA SER A 290 -26.15 -7.81 18.44
C SER A 290 -26.44 -9.28 18.07
N GLU A 291 -26.48 -10.18 19.05
CA GLU A 291 -26.98 -11.55 18.82
C GLU A 291 -28.52 -11.59 18.88
N SER A 292 -29.12 -10.98 19.89
CA SER A 292 -30.58 -11.02 20.11
C SER A 292 -31.25 -9.65 20.10
N GLY A 293 -30.57 -8.58 20.49
CA GLY A 293 -31.04 -7.23 20.30
C GLY A 293 -30.96 -6.81 18.83
N ALA A 294 -31.39 -5.63 18.48
CA ALA A 294 -31.13 -5.04 17.18
C ALA A 294 -29.68 -4.56 17.04
N GLY A 295 -29.14 -4.48 15.84
CA GLY A 295 -27.92 -3.72 15.59
C GLY A 295 -28.09 -2.28 16.07
N ILE A 296 -29.14 -1.59 15.54
CA ILE A 296 -29.56 -0.24 15.95
C ILE A 296 -31.03 -0.28 16.29
N GLY A 297 -31.39 0.03 17.54
CA GLY A 297 -32.80 0.07 18.00
C GLY A 297 -33.04 -0.61 19.34
N GLY A 298 -33.96 -1.57 19.40
CA GLY A 298 -34.35 -2.25 20.64
C GLY A 298 -33.37 -3.36 21.04
N GLY A 299 -33.22 -3.61 22.36
CA GLY A 299 -32.66 -4.87 22.85
C GLY A 299 -33.64 -6.03 22.62
N GLU A 300 -33.27 -7.26 23.01
CA GLU A 300 -34.19 -8.40 22.96
C GLU A 300 -35.48 -8.08 23.70
N GLY A 301 -36.64 -8.24 23.05
CA GLY A 301 -37.97 -7.83 23.53
C GLY A 301 -38.28 -6.34 23.40
N GLY A 302 -37.32 -5.50 23.04
CA GLY A 302 -37.48 -4.05 22.90
C GLY A 302 -37.69 -3.60 21.46
N SER A 303 -38.38 -2.48 21.27
CA SER A 303 -38.68 -1.89 19.93
C SER A 303 -37.64 -0.85 19.53
N GLY A 304 -37.53 -0.61 18.22
CA GLY A 304 -36.73 0.47 17.64
C GLY A 304 -37.61 1.49 16.96
N GLU A 305 -37.58 2.75 17.40
CA GLU A 305 -38.48 3.79 16.91
C GLU A 305 -37.76 5.11 16.63
N LYS A 306 -38.23 5.86 15.60
CA LYS A 306 -37.62 7.13 15.17
C LYS A 306 -36.12 7.02 14.94
N ILE A 307 -35.71 6.09 14.11
CA ILE A 307 -34.30 5.91 13.74
C ILE A 307 -34.07 6.64 12.41
N THR A 308 -33.17 7.61 12.40
CA THR A 308 -32.86 8.42 11.21
C THR A 308 -31.42 8.27 10.80
N ILE A 309 -31.16 8.00 9.54
CA ILE A 309 -29.83 7.86 8.95
C ILE A 309 -29.69 8.87 7.80
N ASN A 310 -28.72 9.78 7.91
CA ASN A 310 -28.47 10.86 6.96
C ASN A 310 -27.05 10.75 6.39
N GLY A 311 -26.89 10.18 5.20
CA GLY A 311 -25.63 10.23 4.45
C GLY A 311 -24.44 9.46 5.01
N SER A 312 -24.66 8.46 5.87
CA SER A 312 -23.64 7.69 6.58
C SER A 312 -23.30 6.37 5.88
N SER A 313 -22.18 5.75 6.25
CA SER A 313 -21.95 4.32 6.02
C SER A 313 -22.36 3.54 7.26
N VAL A 314 -23.45 2.79 7.16
CA VAL A 314 -24.00 2.02 8.29
C VAL A 314 -24.01 0.54 7.95
N THR A 315 -23.41 -0.27 8.84
CA THR A 315 -23.62 -1.72 8.85
C THR A 315 -24.28 -2.09 10.17
N ALA A 316 -25.52 -2.54 10.09
CA ALA A 316 -26.30 -2.93 11.25
C ALA A 316 -26.71 -4.40 11.14
N SER A 317 -26.30 -5.22 12.11
CA SER A 317 -26.55 -6.67 12.08
C SER A 317 -27.12 -7.20 13.37
N SER A 318 -27.92 -8.22 13.22
CA SER A 318 -28.39 -9.05 14.33
C SER A 318 -28.60 -10.49 13.84
N ASP A 319 -28.32 -11.47 14.72
CA ASP A 319 -28.56 -12.87 14.39
C ASP A 319 -30.06 -13.23 14.55
N ASN A 320 -30.72 -12.66 15.55
CA ASN A 320 -32.10 -13.01 15.90
C ASN A 320 -33.05 -11.81 15.86
N GLY A 321 -32.57 -10.58 15.98
CA GLY A 321 -33.33 -9.32 15.91
C GLY A 321 -33.23 -8.68 14.52
N ALA A 322 -33.65 -7.44 14.40
CA ALA A 322 -33.44 -6.64 13.21
C ALA A 322 -32.02 -6.06 13.17
N GLY A 323 -31.46 -5.87 11.98
CA GLY A 323 -30.30 -5.00 11.84
C GLY A 323 -30.66 -3.59 12.33
N ILE A 324 -31.78 -3.03 11.84
CA ILE A 324 -32.32 -1.74 12.30
C ILE A 324 -33.79 -1.93 12.65
N GLY A 325 -34.19 -1.63 13.88
CA GLY A 325 -35.57 -1.82 14.37
C GLY A 325 -35.63 -2.46 15.74
N GLY A 326 -36.50 -3.44 15.91
CA GLY A 326 -36.67 -4.17 17.19
C GLY A 326 -35.65 -5.29 17.35
N GLY A 327 -35.33 -5.63 18.61
CA GLY A 327 -34.67 -6.88 18.91
C GLY A 327 -35.59 -8.07 18.70
N LYS A 328 -35.11 -9.29 18.99
CA LYS A 328 -35.92 -10.51 18.95
C LYS A 328 -37.18 -10.34 19.78
N GLY A 329 -38.36 -10.47 19.17
CA GLY A 329 -39.66 -10.27 19.82
C GLY A 329 -40.08 -8.80 19.95
N GLY A 330 -39.27 -7.84 19.53
CA GLY A 330 -39.62 -6.43 19.43
C GLY A 330 -40.07 -6.03 18.03
N SER A 331 -40.41 -4.77 17.83
CA SER A 331 -40.90 -4.20 16.55
C SER A 331 -40.08 -2.96 16.17
N GLY A 332 -40.10 -2.61 14.86
CA GLY A 332 -39.59 -1.35 14.36
C GLY A 332 -40.71 -0.37 14.02
N ASN A 333 -40.43 0.93 14.13
CA ASN A 333 -41.33 1.99 13.70
C ASN A 333 -40.57 3.26 13.31
N LYS A 334 -41.05 3.96 12.25
CA LYS A 334 -40.50 5.24 11.78
C LYS A 334 -38.97 5.20 11.54
N ILE A 335 -38.56 4.33 10.63
CA ILE A 335 -37.16 4.28 10.18
C ILE A 335 -37.03 5.19 8.94
N THR A 336 -36.18 6.20 9.03
CA THR A 336 -35.93 7.16 7.95
C THR A 336 -34.48 6.99 7.42
N ILE A 337 -34.35 6.86 6.10
CA ILE A 337 -33.04 6.75 5.44
C ILE A 337 -32.98 7.79 4.31
N ASN A 338 -32.14 8.82 4.49
CA ASN A 338 -32.00 9.96 3.60
C ASN A 338 -30.71 9.91 2.76
N GLY A 339 -30.09 8.78 2.62
CA GLY A 339 -28.89 8.60 1.82
C GLY A 339 -27.81 7.80 2.55
N GLY A 340 -26.62 7.80 1.95
CA GLY A 340 -25.49 7.00 2.43
C GLY A 340 -25.54 5.54 1.94
N SER A 341 -24.72 4.69 2.58
CA SER A 341 -24.70 3.26 2.36
C SER A 341 -25.19 2.55 3.62
N VAL A 342 -26.39 1.98 3.59
CA VAL A 342 -26.99 1.33 4.75
C VAL A 342 -27.18 -0.16 4.49
N LYS A 343 -26.33 -0.99 5.07
CA LYS A 343 -26.44 -2.45 5.08
C LYS A 343 -27.09 -2.90 6.39
N ALA A 344 -28.21 -3.53 6.31
CA ALA A 344 -28.89 -4.11 7.49
C ALA A 344 -29.27 -5.57 7.22
N THR A 345 -29.09 -6.46 8.22
CA THR A 345 -29.53 -7.86 8.08
C THR A 345 -31.05 -7.94 7.88
N ARG A 346 -31.81 -7.08 8.55
CA ARG A 346 -33.25 -6.94 8.41
C ARG A 346 -33.66 -5.55 8.89
N LEU A 347 -34.69 -4.96 8.26
CA LEU A 347 -35.40 -3.80 8.79
C LEU A 347 -36.83 -4.24 9.21
N ASP A 348 -37.24 -3.90 10.43
CA ASP A 348 -38.56 -4.26 10.94
C ASP A 348 -39.65 -3.26 10.54
N TYR A 349 -39.29 -2.22 9.85
CA TYR A 349 -40.23 -1.22 9.34
C TYR A 349 -39.85 -0.86 7.91
N LYS A 350 -40.87 -0.54 7.09
CA LYS A 350 -40.66 -0.09 5.73
C LYS A 350 -40.04 1.32 5.78
N PRO A 351 -38.77 1.48 5.39
CA PRO A 351 -38.12 2.76 5.56
C PRO A 351 -38.67 3.81 4.58
N GLN A 352 -38.59 5.05 5.02
CA GLN A 352 -39.00 6.21 4.23
C GLN A 352 -37.85 7.22 4.17
N ASN A 353 -37.88 8.12 3.19
CA ASN A 353 -37.02 9.30 3.20
C ASN A 353 -37.68 10.45 3.98
N SER A 354 -37.02 11.59 4.09
CA SER A 354 -37.56 12.78 4.77
C SER A 354 -38.85 13.36 4.13
N SER A 355 -39.11 13.00 2.88
CA SER A 355 -40.34 13.35 2.17
C SER A 355 -41.45 12.29 2.32
N GLU A 356 -41.33 11.39 3.30
CA GLU A 356 -42.28 10.29 3.58
C GLU A 356 -42.49 9.31 2.41
N GLN A 357 -41.58 9.29 1.43
CA GLN A 357 -41.63 8.34 0.34
C GLN A 357 -40.94 7.03 0.77
N ASN A 358 -41.55 5.90 0.41
CA ASN A 358 -40.93 4.60 0.64
C ASN A 358 -39.61 4.48 -0.13
N VAL A 359 -38.60 3.96 0.53
CA VAL A 359 -37.31 3.70 -0.09
C VAL A 359 -36.95 2.22 0.02
N TYR A 360 -36.20 1.73 -0.96
CA TYR A 360 -35.80 0.34 -1.09
C TYR A 360 -34.28 0.24 -1.35
N CYS A 361 -33.68 -0.80 -0.86
CA CYS A 361 -32.25 -1.01 -1.01
C CYS A 361 -31.89 -1.32 -2.47
N CYS A 362 -30.99 -0.52 -3.02
CA CYS A 362 -30.31 -0.76 -4.28
C CYS A 362 -28.85 -1.11 -3.99
N THR A 363 -28.42 -2.33 -4.32
CA THR A 363 -27.04 -2.75 -4.18
C THR A 363 -26.23 -2.32 -5.40
N ILE A 364 -25.22 -1.51 -5.19
CA ILE A 364 -24.37 -0.92 -6.23
C ILE A 364 -22.95 -1.40 -6.01
N GLU A 365 -22.44 -2.20 -6.94
CA GLU A 365 -21.07 -2.66 -6.91
C GLU A 365 -20.10 -1.47 -7.13
N ASN A 366 -19.12 -1.32 -6.23
CA ASN A 366 -18.13 -0.22 -6.25
C ASN A 366 -16.74 -0.71 -5.84
N LYS A 367 -16.15 -1.60 -6.64
CA LYS A 367 -14.88 -2.29 -6.35
C LYS A 367 -13.71 -1.35 -6.05
N ASN A 368 -13.68 -0.19 -6.72
CA ASN A 368 -12.56 0.75 -6.61
C ASN A 368 -12.79 1.83 -5.56
N SER A 369 -13.90 1.78 -4.84
CA SER A 369 -14.30 2.85 -3.92
C SER A 369 -14.40 4.22 -4.61
N ASP A 370 -14.96 4.24 -5.81
CA ASP A 370 -15.14 5.45 -6.60
C ASP A 370 -16.25 6.36 -6.03
N VAL A 371 -16.24 7.62 -6.45
CA VAL A 371 -17.34 8.53 -6.15
C VAL A 371 -18.62 8.03 -6.82
N VAL A 372 -19.71 8.02 -6.07
CA VAL A 372 -21.04 7.62 -6.57
C VAL A 372 -21.95 8.83 -6.65
N ILE A 373 -22.55 9.04 -7.82
CA ILE A 373 -23.52 10.10 -8.10
C ILE A 373 -24.85 9.43 -8.42
N ILE A 374 -25.91 9.80 -7.71
CA ILE A 374 -27.25 9.26 -7.92
C ILE A 374 -28.13 10.39 -8.47
N ASP A 375 -28.74 10.18 -9.65
CA ASP A 375 -29.60 11.13 -10.35
C ASP A 375 -29.00 12.54 -10.50
N GLY A 376 -27.68 12.59 -10.76
CA GLY A 376 -26.93 13.83 -10.93
C GLY A 376 -26.52 14.51 -9.62
N ASN A 377 -26.93 13.97 -8.47
CA ASN A 377 -26.52 14.49 -7.16
C ASN A 377 -25.36 13.68 -6.61
N SER A 378 -24.27 14.35 -6.24
CA SER A 378 -23.16 13.67 -5.54
C SER A 378 -23.67 13.16 -4.20
N THR A 379 -23.33 11.91 -3.88
CA THR A 379 -23.64 11.37 -2.57
C THR A 379 -22.65 11.94 -1.55
N SER A 380 -23.10 12.17 -0.32
CA SER A 380 -22.21 12.53 0.80
C SER A 380 -21.31 11.35 1.24
N TRP A 381 -21.46 10.21 0.60
CA TRP A 381 -20.66 9.04 0.86
C TRP A 381 -19.31 9.13 0.14
N GLU A 382 -18.25 9.28 0.91
CA GLU A 382 -16.88 9.22 0.42
C GLU A 382 -16.24 7.90 0.86
N PRO A 383 -15.84 7.03 -0.08
CA PRO A 383 -15.28 5.70 0.24
C PRO A 383 -14.07 5.73 1.15
N LYS A 384 -13.26 6.78 1.03
CA LYS A 384 -11.98 6.91 1.73
C LYS A 384 -12.11 7.09 3.25
N ASN A 385 -13.28 7.49 3.74
CA ASN A 385 -13.51 7.80 5.15
C ASN A 385 -14.21 6.66 5.90
N HIS A 386 -14.50 5.54 5.25
CA HIS A 386 -15.26 4.45 5.85
C HIS A 386 -14.35 3.28 6.19
N LEU A 387 -14.32 2.91 7.47
CA LEU A 387 -13.78 1.65 7.93
C LEU A 387 -14.73 0.55 7.44
N ALA A 388 -14.37 -0.12 6.35
CA ALA A 388 -15.13 -1.27 5.88
C ALA A 388 -15.09 -2.37 6.94
N VAL A 389 -16.24 -2.78 7.42
CA VAL A 389 -16.37 -3.89 8.38
C VAL A 389 -15.95 -5.21 7.74
N ASP A 390 -16.22 -5.33 6.45
CA ASP A 390 -15.70 -6.40 5.61
C ASP A 390 -14.91 -5.76 4.46
N PRO A 391 -13.58 -5.84 4.46
CA PRO A 391 -12.77 -5.29 3.35
C PRO A 391 -13.03 -5.99 2.01
N LYS A 392 -13.81 -7.07 1.99
CA LYS A 392 -14.23 -7.77 0.77
C LYS A 392 -15.57 -7.26 0.24
N ASP A 393 -16.38 -6.61 1.07
CA ASP A 393 -17.66 -6.04 0.63
C ASP A 393 -17.46 -4.63 0.09
N THR A 394 -17.37 -4.54 -1.22
CA THR A 394 -17.20 -3.29 -1.96
C THR A 394 -18.51 -2.67 -2.42
N ASN A 395 -19.65 -3.19 -1.98
CA ASN A 395 -20.95 -2.72 -2.39
C ASN A 395 -21.40 -1.47 -1.62
N LEU A 396 -22.04 -0.55 -2.33
CA LEU A 396 -22.83 0.53 -1.75
C LEU A 396 -24.29 0.06 -1.65
N TYR A 397 -24.90 0.24 -0.49
CA TYR A 397 -26.29 -0.10 -0.23
C TYR A 397 -27.13 1.19 -0.17
N ALA A 398 -27.50 1.72 -1.34
CA ALA A 398 -28.29 2.95 -1.45
C ALA A 398 -29.79 2.65 -1.27
N TRP A 399 -30.49 3.52 -0.55
CA TRP A 399 -31.94 3.40 -0.36
C TRP A 399 -32.65 4.45 -1.22
N LEU A 400 -33.34 3.99 -2.24
CA LEU A 400 -33.88 4.80 -3.33
C LEU A 400 -35.41 4.67 -3.41
N THR A 401 -36.05 5.68 -3.95
CA THR A 401 -37.51 5.70 -4.17
C THR A 401 -37.98 4.70 -5.24
N GLU A 402 -39.26 4.46 -5.37
CA GLU A 402 -39.89 3.55 -6.34
C GLU A 402 -39.85 4.12 -7.77
N ALA A 403 -38.69 4.50 -8.27
CA ALA A 403 -38.49 5.07 -9.60
C ALA A 403 -37.28 4.41 -10.29
N ASP A 404 -37.12 4.69 -11.56
CA ASP A 404 -35.86 4.36 -12.27
C ASP A 404 -34.79 5.40 -11.87
N HIS A 405 -33.58 4.95 -11.64
CA HIS A 405 -32.46 5.78 -11.19
C HIS A 405 -31.28 5.67 -12.14
N THR A 406 -30.58 6.77 -12.31
CA THR A 406 -29.27 6.81 -12.99
C THR A 406 -28.18 6.98 -11.95
N ILE A 407 -27.24 6.02 -11.90
CA ILE A 407 -26.18 5.97 -10.90
C ILE A 407 -24.84 5.96 -11.64
N THR A 408 -24.02 6.97 -11.38
CA THR A 408 -22.65 7.03 -11.92
C THR A 408 -21.67 6.57 -10.85
N VAL A 409 -20.84 5.58 -11.16
CA VAL A 409 -19.79 5.07 -10.29
C VAL A 409 -18.45 5.34 -10.98
N GLY A 410 -17.66 6.23 -10.43
CA GLY A 410 -16.46 6.72 -11.12
C GLY A 410 -16.85 7.41 -12.43
N THR A 411 -16.54 6.77 -13.55
CA THR A 411 -16.90 7.26 -14.90
C THR A 411 -18.02 6.47 -15.56
N GLU A 412 -18.53 5.41 -14.91
CA GLU A 412 -19.54 4.53 -15.47
C GLU A 412 -20.94 4.97 -15.09
N GLU A 413 -21.76 5.30 -16.07
CA GLU A 413 -23.20 5.53 -15.90
C GLU A 413 -23.94 4.19 -15.93
N ARG A 414 -24.74 3.93 -14.89
CA ARG A 414 -25.56 2.72 -14.71
C ARG A 414 -27.01 3.12 -14.53
N LYS A 415 -27.91 2.44 -15.22
CA LYS A 415 -29.35 2.63 -15.07
C LYS A 415 -29.95 1.48 -14.28
N TYR A 416 -30.78 1.81 -13.31
CA TYR A 416 -31.48 0.85 -12.48
C TYR A 416 -32.99 1.08 -12.61
N SER A 417 -33.74 0.00 -12.81
CA SER A 417 -35.20 0.03 -12.80
C SER A 417 -35.75 -0.63 -11.54
N PHE A 418 -36.82 -0.07 -11.04
CA PHE A 418 -37.54 -0.57 -9.89
C PHE A 418 -38.64 -1.53 -10.31
N ASN A 419 -38.64 -2.76 -9.82
CA ASN A 419 -39.71 -3.71 -10.06
C ASN A 419 -40.81 -3.57 -8.97
N GLN A 420 -41.98 -3.09 -9.35
CA GLN A 420 -43.10 -2.86 -8.44
C GLN A 420 -43.62 -4.13 -7.78
N ASN A 421 -43.48 -5.31 -8.41
CA ASN A 421 -43.97 -6.57 -7.86
C ASN A 421 -42.99 -7.16 -6.83
N THR A 422 -41.70 -7.19 -7.15
CA THR A 422 -40.65 -7.76 -6.26
C THR A 422 -40.13 -6.75 -5.27
N LYS A 423 -40.40 -5.47 -5.46
CA LYS A 423 -39.84 -4.36 -4.66
C LYS A 423 -38.30 -4.33 -4.65
N GLN A 424 -37.70 -4.65 -5.77
CA GLN A 424 -36.23 -4.74 -5.94
C GLN A 424 -35.77 -3.91 -7.12
N PHE A 425 -34.55 -3.40 -7.03
CA PHE A 425 -33.87 -2.76 -8.14
C PHE A 425 -33.13 -3.80 -8.98
N SER A 426 -33.12 -3.60 -10.28
CA SER A 426 -32.29 -4.35 -11.21
C SER A 426 -31.58 -3.39 -12.15
N ARG A 427 -30.29 -3.64 -12.39
CA ARG A 427 -29.51 -2.87 -13.35
C ARG A 427 -30.00 -3.17 -14.76
N ILE A 428 -30.33 -2.11 -15.53
CA ILE A 428 -30.71 -2.22 -16.94
C ILE A 428 -29.44 -2.41 -17.76
N LYS A 429 -29.46 -3.35 -18.71
CA LYS A 429 -28.34 -3.53 -19.64
C LYS A 429 -28.23 -2.30 -20.54
N THR A 430 -27.02 -1.81 -20.66
CA THR A 430 -26.69 -0.68 -21.53
C THR A 430 -25.85 -1.14 -22.73
N ASP A 431 -25.89 -0.41 -23.83
CA ASP A 431 -25.01 -0.64 -24.96
C ASP A 431 -23.61 -0.08 -24.62
N PRO A 432 -22.57 -0.87 -24.77
CA PRO A 432 -21.23 -0.37 -24.50
C PRO A 432 -20.80 0.62 -25.58
N THR A 433 -20.12 1.67 -25.15
CA THR A 433 -19.51 2.69 -26.00
C THR A 433 -18.01 2.76 -25.73
N ALA A 434 -17.27 3.52 -26.51
CA ALA A 434 -15.83 3.70 -26.29
C ALA A 434 -15.48 4.22 -24.88
N ALA A 435 -16.42 4.90 -24.21
CA ALA A 435 -16.21 5.48 -22.89
C ALA A 435 -15.95 4.44 -21.77
N GLN A 436 -16.45 3.21 -21.92
CA GLN A 436 -16.27 2.13 -20.97
C GLN A 436 -14.94 1.38 -21.10
N PHE A 437 -14.17 1.69 -22.13
CA PHE A 437 -12.91 1.00 -22.38
C PHE A 437 -11.71 1.91 -22.12
N GLU A 438 -10.61 1.27 -21.81
CA GLU A 438 -9.31 1.90 -21.67
C GLU A 438 -8.38 1.35 -22.77
N LEU A 439 -7.82 2.25 -23.55
CA LEU A 439 -6.71 1.96 -24.43
C LEU A 439 -5.42 2.36 -23.71
N THR A 440 -4.73 1.37 -23.13
CA THR A 440 -3.56 1.59 -22.28
C THR A 440 -2.34 2.11 -23.06
N GLN A 441 -2.33 1.91 -24.37
CA GLN A 441 -1.29 2.44 -25.24
C GLN A 441 -1.89 2.78 -26.61
N GLN A 442 -1.69 4.00 -27.06
CA GLN A 442 -2.20 4.52 -28.33
C GLN A 442 -1.10 4.78 -29.36
N ASN A 443 0.11 5.04 -28.88
CA ASN A 443 1.27 5.27 -29.73
C ASN A 443 2.26 4.12 -29.57
N PHE A 444 2.69 3.58 -30.67
CA PHE A 444 3.65 2.50 -30.78
C PHE A 444 4.80 2.95 -31.66
N THR A 445 5.96 2.44 -31.41
CA THR A 445 7.10 2.64 -32.33
C THR A 445 7.18 1.43 -33.25
N TYR A 446 7.44 1.67 -34.53
CA TYR A 446 7.64 0.62 -35.52
C TYR A 446 8.65 -0.43 -35.01
N ASN A 447 8.26 -1.69 -35.14
CA ASN A 447 9.11 -2.83 -34.83
C ASN A 447 8.79 -3.95 -35.84
N LYS A 448 9.76 -4.24 -36.73
CA LYS A 448 9.64 -5.24 -37.78
C LYS A 448 9.26 -6.63 -37.27
N ASP A 449 9.82 -7.02 -36.12
CA ASP A 449 9.69 -8.36 -35.56
C ASP A 449 8.45 -8.51 -34.65
N ASN A 450 7.82 -7.41 -34.27
CA ASN A 450 6.67 -7.38 -33.39
C ASN A 450 5.56 -6.49 -33.93
N PRO A 451 4.69 -7.01 -34.80
CA PRO A 451 3.48 -6.32 -35.25
C PRO A 451 2.62 -5.90 -34.07
N VAL A 452 2.02 -4.72 -34.16
CA VAL A 452 1.16 -4.21 -33.08
C VAL A 452 -0.09 -5.06 -32.95
N ASN A 453 -0.25 -5.68 -31.79
CA ASN A 453 -1.47 -6.40 -31.41
C ASN A 453 -2.24 -5.61 -30.35
N ILE A 454 -3.21 -4.83 -30.80
CA ILE A 454 -4.05 -3.96 -29.95
C ILE A 454 -4.85 -4.73 -28.92
N SER A 455 -5.15 -6.01 -29.15
CA SER A 455 -5.89 -6.83 -28.14
C SER A 455 -5.20 -6.89 -26.78
N LYS A 456 -3.90 -6.60 -26.71
CA LYS A 456 -3.15 -6.56 -25.44
C LYS A 456 -3.29 -5.23 -24.69
N TYR A 457 -3.80 -4.21 -25.34
CA TYR A 457 -3.80 -2.83 -24.87
C TYR A 457 -5.20 -2.25 -24.72
N ILE A 458 -6.21 -2.87 -25.32
CA ILE A 458 -7.62 -2.51 -25.12
C ILE A 458 -8.24 -3.42 -24.07
N LYS A 459 -8.80 -2.83 -23.06
CA LYS A 459 -9.52 -3.53 -21.99
C LYS A 459 -10.74 -2.72 -21.55
N TRP A 460 -11.65 -3.37 -20.86
CA TRP A 460 -12.64 -2.65 -20.07
C TRP A 460 -11.94 -1.88 -18.96
N LYS A 461 -12.48 -0.74 -18.60
CA LYS A 461 -12.00 0.00 -17.41
C LYS A 461 -12.25 -0.85 -16.15
N ASP A 462 -11.37 -0.71 -15.16
CA ASP A 462 -11.38 -1.56 -13.97
C ASP A 462 -12.63 -1.34 -13.09
N ASP A 463 -13.29 -0.19 -13.21
CA ASP A 463 -14.56 0.17 -12.56
C ASP A 463 -15.80 -0.38 -13.28
N VAL A 464 -15.67 -0.86 -14.52
CA VAL A 464 -16.76 -1.42 -15.31
C VAL A 464 -16.92 -2.91 -15.04
N THR A 465 -18.07 -3.31 -14.52
CA THR A 465 -18.35 -4.69 -14.12
C THR A 465 -19.51 -5.31 -14.90
N GLY A 466 -19.59 -6.63 -14.93
CA GLY A 466 -20.69 -7.35 -15.59
C GLY A 466 -20.71 -7.19 -17.11
N HIS A 467 -19.58 -6.91 -17.71
CA HIS A 467 -19.37 -6.84 -19.15
C HIS A 467 -19.12 -8.22 -19.77
N GLY A 468 -19.30 -8.34 -21.08
CA GLY A 468 -18.90 -9.52 -21.87
C GLY A 468 -17.44 -9.43 -22.31
N GLU A 469 -16.99 -10.48 -22.98
CA GLU A 469 -15.63 -10.57 -23.49
C GLU A 469 -15.44 -9.72 -24.76
N ILE A 470 -14.24 -9.22 -24.97
CA ILE A 470 -13.81 -8.62 -26.23
C ILE A 470 -13.48 -9.78 -27.17
N THR A 471 -14.31 -10.01 -28.20
CA THR A 471 -14.25 -11.23 -29.03
C THR A 471 -13.52 -11.02 -30.35
N HIS A 472 -13.44 -9.80 -30.84
CA HIS A 472 -12.85 -9.53 -32.15
C HIS A 472 -12.20 -8.17 -32.19
N VAL A 473 -11.01 -8.09 -32.83
CA VAL A 473 -10.33 -6.85 -33.16
C VAL A 473 -10.05 -6.86 -34.65
N THR A 474 -10.56 -5.84 -35.35
CA THR A 474 -10.38 -5.68 -36.78
C THR A 474 -9.65 -4.38 -37.05
N TYR A 475 -8.64 -4.41 -37.93
CA TYR A 475 -7.81 -3.25 -38.25
C TYR A 475 -8.13 -2.67 -39.61
N PHE A 476 -7.95 -1.37 -39.73
CA PHE A 476 -8.12 -0.60 -40.97
C PHE A 476 -6.98 0.42 -41.11
N LYS A 477 -6.60 0.76 -42.32
CA LYS A 477 -5.81 1.97 -42.57
C LYS A 477 -6.67 3.18 -42.22
N LYS A 478 -6.05 4.28 -41.84
CA LYS A 478 -6.76 5.55 -41.64
C LYS A 478 -7.60 5.86 -42.88
N ASP A 479 -8.86 6.16 -42.67
CA ASP A 479 -9.87 6.45 -43.70
C ASP A 479 -10.13 5.29 -44.71
N GLY A 480 -9.64 4.08 -44.42
CA GLY A 480 -9.86 2.86 -45.19
C GLY A 480 -11.10 2.11 -44.75
N THR A 481 -11.86 1.55 -45.66
CA THR A 481 -13.06 0.74 -45.39
C THR A 481 -12.81 -0.78 -45.45
N SER A 482 -11.69 -1.20 -46.02
CA SER A 482 -11.32 -2.60 -46.11
C SER A 482 -10.46 -3.03 -44.89
N PRO A 483 -10.82 -4.16 -44.28
CA PRO A 483 -10.02 -4.68 -43.16
C PRO A 483 -8.63 -5.10 -43.63
N ILE A 484 -7.66 -4.93 -42.77
CA ILE A 484 -6.28 -5.36 -42.97
C ILE A 484 -5.87 -6.35 -41.88
N ASN A 485 -4.78 -7.05 -42.11
CA ASN A 485 -4.11 -7.80 -41.06
C ASN A 485 -3.54 -6.85 -39.99
N SER A 486 -2.98 -7.39 -38.91
CA SER A 486 -2.30 -6.57 -37.89
C SER A 486 -1.31 -5.62 -38.54
N PRO A 487 -1.37 -4.32 -38.29
CA PRO A 487 -0.51 -3.33 -38.90
C PRO A 487 0.96 -3.55 -38.53
N THR A 488 1.81 -3.44 -39.54
CA THR A 488 3.26 -3.60 -39.37
C THR A 488 4.03 -2.31 -39.67
N ASP A 489 3.53 -1.47 -40.59
CA ASP A 489 4.24 -0.27 -41.02
C ASP A 489 3.90 0.95 -40.16
N ALA A 490 4.80 1.93 -40.13
CA ALA A 490 4.54 3.23 -39.54
C ALA A 490 3.36 3.93 -40.21
N GLY A 491 2.46 4.49 -39.41
CA GLY A 491 1.25 5.14 -39.90
C GLY A 491 0.17 5.21 -38.83
N THR A 492 -0.92 5.90 -39.18
CA THR A 492 -2.12 5.94 -38.32
C THR A 492 -3.13 4.89 -38.80
N TYR A 493 -3.70 4.19 -37.87
CA TYR A 493 -4.64 3.10 -38.09
C TYR A 493 -5.88 3.27 -37.25
N THR A 494 -6.98 2.70 -37.72
CA THR A 494 -8.20 2.53 -37.00
C THR A 494 -8.36 1.06 -36.64
N PHE A 495 -8.89 0.77 -35.44
CA PHE A 495 -9.34 -0.57 -35.11
C PHE A 495 -10.74 -0.53 -34.55
N LYS A 496 -11.46 -1.63 -34.74
CA LYS A 496 -12.80 -1.86 -34.20
C LYS A 496 -12.82 -3.13 -33.40
N ILE A 497 -13.58 -3.09 -32.29
CA ILE A 497 -13.80 -4.28 -31.48
C ILE A 497 -15.27 -4.70 -31.50
N ASN A 498 -15.48 -5.98 -31.32
CA ASN A 498 -16.78 -6.55 -30.98
C ASN A 498 -16.73 -7.07 -29.54
N VAL A 499 -17.84 -6.94 -28.85
CA VAL A 499 -17.98 -7.46 -27.48
C VAL A 499 -19.22 -8.32 -27.36
N ASP A 500 -19.11 -9.36 -26.55
CA ASP A 500 -20.23 -10.24 -26.27
C ASP A 500 -21.14 -9.62 -25.20
N LYS A 501 -22.35 -10.18 -25.09
CA LYS A 501 -23.30 -9.80 -24.07
C LYS A 501 -22.80 -10.19 -22.69
N GLY A 502 -22.71 -9.24 -21.79
CA GLY A 502 -22.41 -9.41 -20.38
C GLY A 502 -23.66 -9.47 -19.49
N GLU A 503 -23.45 -9.40 -18.20
CA GLU A 503 -24.52 -9.30 -17.20
C GLU A 503 -25.23 -7.95 -17.29
N TYR A 504 -24.44 -6.84 -17.37
CA TYR A 504 -24.96 -5.47 -17.37
C TYR A 504 -24.81 -4.73 -18.70
N TYR A 505 -24.20 -5.37 -19.69
CA TYR A 505 -23.99 -4.80 -21.02
C TYR A 505 -24.58 -5.69 -22.12
N ASN A 506 -25.12 -5.06 -23.12
CA ASN A 506 -25.50 -5.73 -24.36
C ASN A 506 -24.26 -6.10 -25.18
N SER A 507 -24.40 -6.98 -26.17
CA SER A 507 -23.38 -7.16 -27.17
C SER A 507 -23.31 -5.94 -28.08
N ALA A 508 -22.11 -5.57 -28.47
CA ALA A 508 -21.90 -4.48 -29.42
C ALA A 508 -20.88 -4.87 -30.49
N LYS A 509 -20.95 -4.20 -31.62
CA LYS A 509 -20.04 -4.36 -32.75
C LYS A 509 -19.48 -3.01 -33.16
N ASP A 510 -18.30 -3.06 -33.73
CA ASP A 510 -17.68 -1.92 -34.42
C ASP A 510 -17.42 -0.70 -33.50
N ILE A 511 -17.15 -0.92 -32.21
CA ILE A 511 -16.68 0.17 -31.33
C ILE A 511 -15.27 0.52 -31.76
N GLU A 512 -15.01 1.80 -32.04
CA GLU A 512 -13.86 2.24 -32.82
C GLU A 512 -12.89 3.14 -32.05
N TRP A 513 -11.58 2.96 -32.31
CA TRP A 513 -10.50 3.82 -31.86
C TRP A 513 -9.43 3.95 -32.95
N THR A 514 -8.58 4.95 -32.77
CA THR A 514 -7.38 5.13 -33.59
C THR A 514 -6.12 4.91 -32.77
N PHE A 515 -5.06 4.45 -33.43
CA PHE A 515 -3.73 4.37 -32.86
C PHE A 515 -2.68 4.69 -33.92
N THR A 516 -1.48 5.01 -33.48
CA THR A 516 -0.38 5.38 -34.37
C THR A 516 0.80 4.45 -34.12
N ILE A 517 1.39 3.99 -35.22
CA ILE A 517 2.72 3.40 -35.21
C ILE A 517 3.66 4.49 -35.72
N GLU A 518 4.43 5.05 -34.83
CA GLU A 518 5.42 6.06 -35.11
C GLU A 518 6.62 5.41 -35.79
N LYS A 519 7.34 6.15 -36.61
CA LYS A 519 8.59 5.69 -37.16
C LYS A 519 9.58 5.37 -36.04
N ALA A 520 10.32 4.29 -36.18
CA ALA A 520 11.44 4.04 -35.28
C ALA A 520 12.53 5.11 -35.49
N PRO A 521 13.21 5.52 -34.43
CA PRO A 521 14.17 6.63 -34.49
C PRO A 521 15.27 6.39 -35.52
N VAL A 522 15.72 5.15 -35.66
CA VAL A 522 16.79 4.74 -36.57
C VAL A 522 16.52 3.34 -37.07
N ALA A 523 16.85 3.08 -38.32
CA ALA A 523 16.83 1.75 -38.90
C ALA A 523 17.79 0.78 -38.15
N PRO A 524 17.42 -0.52 -38.02
CA PRO A 524 18.18 -1.48 -37.23
C PRO A 524 19.61 -1.65 -37.75
N GLY A 525 20.56 -1.90 -36.86
CA GLY A 525 21.96 -2.11 -37.18
C GLY A 525 22.82 -0.85 -37.22
N ALA A 526 22.25 0.29 -36.82
CA ALA A 526 23.01 1.51 -36.57
C ALA A 526 22.45 2.21 -35.30
N ASP A 527 23.33 2.73 -34.46
CA ASP A 527 22.94 3.50 -33.27
C ASP A 527 23.02 5.01 -33.60
N PRO A 528 21.93 5.75 -33.43
CA PRO A 528 21.92 7.20 -33.69
C PRO A 528 22.76 8.00 -32.70
N ASN A 529 23.10 7.44 -31.59
CA ASN A 529 23.92 8.06 -30.55
C ASN A 529 25.40 7.72 -30.70
N GLU A 530 25.70 6.66 -31.42
CA GLU A 530 27.06 6.26 -31.77
C GLU A 530 27.44 6.73 -33.18
N THR A 531 27.43 8.02 -33.38
CA THR A 531 27.81 8.64 -34.65
C THR A 531 29.35 8.81 -34.83
N THR A 532 30.11 8.26 -33.89
CA THR A 532 31.55 8.30 -33.96
C THR A 532 32.11 6.90 -34.15
N ILE A 533 32.85 6.69 -35.24
CA ILE A 533 33.53 5.45 -35.53
C ILE A 533 35.04 5.66 -35.28
N SER A 534 35.50 5.05 -34.21
CA SER A 534 36.96 5.02 -33.96
C SER A 534 37.55 3.76 -34.56
N VAL A 535 38.28 3.94 -35.65
CA VAL A 535 38.94 2.81 -36.33
C VAL A 535 40.37 2.61 -35.84
N PRO A 536 40.86 1.36 -35.86
CA PRO A 536 42.22 1.07 -35.44
C PRO A 536 43.25 1.71 -36.39
N TRP A 537 44.45 1.88 -35.92
CA TRP A 537 45.55 2.44 -36.72
C TRP A 537 45.79 1.71 -38.05
N SER A 538 45.45 0.43 -38.16
CA SER A 538 45.60 -0.38 -39.36
C SER A 538 44.68 0.05 -40.50
N CYS A 539 43.52 0.65 -40.19
CA CYS A 539 42.58 1.17 -41.22
C CYS A 539 43.12 2.47 -41.80
N LYS A 540 43.42 2.47 -43.06
CA LYS A 540 44.00 3.64 -43.76
C LYS A 540 43.01 4.39 -44.63
N LYS A 541 41.95 3.73 -45.09
CA LYS A 541 40.92 4.27 -45.96
C LYS A 541 39.52 3.88 -45.43
N ILE A 542 38.49 4.57 -45.90
CA ILE A 542 37.10 4.20 -45.56
C ILE A 542 36.79 2.77 -46.01
N SER A 543 37.30 2.35 -47.16
CA SER A 543 37.15 0.98 -47.68
C SER A 543 37.76 -0.10 -46.76
N ASP A 544 38.70 0.25 -45.91
CA ASP A 544 39.34 -0.70 -44.96
C ASP A 544 38.47 -0.94 -43.72
N ILE A 545 37.46 -0.12 -43.51
CA ILE A 545 36.55 -0.26 -42.35
C ILE A 545 35.70 -1.49 -42.60
N THR A 546 35.89 -2.53 -41.79
CA THR A 546 34.96 -3.67 -41.72
C THR A 546 33.57 -3.09 -41.44
N ASN A 547 32.61 -3.36 -42.35
CA ASN A 547 31.29 -2.73 -42.30
C ASN A 547 30.76 -2.63 -40.85
N PRO A 548 30.69 -1.43 -40.27
CA PRO A 548 30.20 -1.26 -38.88
C PRO A 548 28.68 -1.41 -38.79
N PHE A 549 27.99 -1.67 -39.88
CA PHE A 549 26.57 -1.74 -40.01
C PHE A 549 26.11 -3.16 -40.30
N SER A 550 24.82 -3.40 -40.10
CA SER A 550 24.15 -4.60 -40.59
C SER A 550 24.12 -4.62 -42.14
N THR A 551 23.76 -5.74 -42.73
CA THR A 551 23.72 -5.96 -44.16
C THR A 551 22.82 -4.95 -44.91
N ASP A 552 21.86 -4.35 -44.21
CA ASP A 552 20.90 -3.41 -44.82
C ASP A 552 21.40 -1.95 -44.85
N TRP A 553 22.55 -1.68 -44.24
CA TRP A 553 23.21 -0.37 -44.32
C TRP A 553 24.40 -0.40 -45.25
N LYS A 554 24.60 0.67 -45.96
CA LYS A 554 25.78 0.88 -46.78
C LYS A 554 26.21 2.33 -46.73
N TRP A 555 27.48 2.58 -47.06
CA TRP A 555 27.90 3.94 -47.29
C TRP A 555 27.13 4.55 -48.49
N ASP A 556 26.77 5.81 -48.39
CA ASP A 556 26.13 6.52 -49.47
C ASP A 556 27.04 6.53 -50.70
N ASN A 557 26.44 6.58 -51.88
CA ASN A 557 27.17 6.58 -53.15
C ASN A 557 28.11 7.78 -53.29
N ASP A 558 27.85 8.88 -52.58
CA ASP A 558 28.67 10.09 -52.58
C ASP A 558 29.92 9.98 -51.71
N VAL A 559 30.01 8.94 -50.86
CA VAL A 559 31.17 8.70 -50.00
C VAL A 559 32.35 8.15 -50.82
N LYS A 560 33.48 8.89 -50.80
CA LYS A 560 34.71 8.46 -51.45
C LYS A 560 35.38 7.36 -50.65
N LEU A 561 35.10 6.13 -50.98
CA LEU A 561 35.63 4.94 -50.24
C LEU A 561 37.15 4.88 -50.22
N ASP A 562 37.83 5.46 -51.21
CA ASP A 562 39.29 5.53 -51.27
C ASP A 562 39.91 6.69 -50.48
N GLN A 563 39.10 7.49 -49.81
CA GLN A 563 39.59 8.62 -49.00
C GLN A 563 40.47 8.09 -47.86
N GLU A 564 41.71 8.65 -47.82
CA GLU A 564 42.65 8.30 -46.76
C GLU A 564 42.25 8.91 -45.41
N LEU A 565 42.39 8.09 -44.39
CA LEU A 565 42.16 8.46 -42.99
C LEU A 565 43.48 8.91 -42.35
N GLN A 566 43.57 10.18 -42.00
CA GLN A 566 44.71 10.67 -41.20
C GLN A 566 44.52 10.37 -39.73
N VAL A 567 45.61 10.11 -39.04
CA VAL A 567 45.57 9.78 -37.60
C VAL A 567 45.18 11.03 -36.82
N GLY A 568 44.12 10.88 -36.01
CA GLY A 568 43.60 11.98 -35.16
C GLY A 568 42.76 13.03 -35.88
N GLU A 569 42.68 13.01 -37.21
CA GLU A 569 41.86 13.92 -37.96
C GLU A 569 40.49 13.29 -38.29
N PRO A 570 39.38 13.83 -37.76
CA PRO A 570 38.05 13.30 -38.02
C PRO A 570 37.60 13.67 -39.44
N ILE A 571 36.97 12.72 -40.12
CA ILE A 571 36.23 12.96 -41.35
C ILE A 571 34.78 12.53 -41.19
N THR A 572 33.90 13.02 -42.03
CA THR A 572 32.49 12.61 -42.05
C THR A 572 32.16 11.75 -43.25
N ALA A 573 31.34 10.72 -43.03
CA ALA A 573 30.81 9.88 -44.10
C ALA A 573 29.35 9.52 -43.78
N THR A 574 28.49 9.56 -44.80
CA THR A 574 27.07 9.23 -44.64
C THR A 574 26.83 7.75 -44.94
N ALA A 575 26.16 7.07 -43.99
CA ALA A 575 25.59 5.76 -44.25
C ALA A 575 24.08 5.88 -44.52
N VAL A 576 23.57 5.07 -45.43
CA VAL A 576 22.14 5.05 -45.82
C VAL A 576 21.56 3.65 -45.64
N TYR A 577 20.34 3.63 -45.13
CA TYR A 577 19.56 2.39 -45.00
C TYR A 577 18.96 1.99 -46.36
N ASN A 578 19.02 0.71 -46.67
CA ASN A 578 18.54 0.15 -47.91
C ASN A 578 17.69 -1.12 -47.73
N GLY A 579 17.17 -1.34 -46.50
CA GLY A 579 16.29 -2.47 -46.18
C GLY A 579 14.91 -2.36 -46.83
N ASN A 580 14.19 -3.49 -46.88
CA ASN A 580 12.88 -3.57 -47.55
C ASN A 580 11.77 -2.83 -46.79
N ASP A 581 11.99 -2.47 -45.57
CA ASP A 581 11.10 -1.75 -44.66
C ASP A 581 11.46 -0.26 -44.55
N LYS A 582 12.13 0.24 -45.53
CA LYS A 582 12.41 1.64 -45.74
C LYS A 582 11.11 2.45 -45.71
N GLY A 583 11.13 3.60 -45.05
CA GLY A 583 9.95 4.43 -44.82
C GLY A 583 9.40 4.33 -43.39
N ASN A 584 9.79 3.28 -42.62
CA ASN A 584 9.36 3.05 -41.26
C ASN A 584 10.32 3.64 -40.19
N TYR A 585 11.33 4.37 -40.62
CA TYR A 585 12.32 4.97 -39.74
C TYR A 585 12.40 6.49 -39.97
N GLU A 586 12.65 7.23 -38.91
CA GLU A 586 12.87 8.67 -39.01
C GLU A 586 14.21 8.99 -39.64
N LYS A 587 15.23 8.21 -39.24
CA LYS A 587 16.58 8.34 -39.80
C LYS A 587 16.92 7.12 -40.59
N GLU A 588 16.91 7.28 -41.88
CA GLU A 588 17.39 6.31 -42.88
C GLU A 588 18.78 6.67 -43.40
N SER A 589 19.34 7.76 -42.91
CA SER A 589 20.73 8.16 -43.17
C SER A 589 21.34 8.69 -41.87
N ILE A 590 22.59 8.35 -41.62
CA ILE A 590 23.36 8.77 -40.45
C ILE A 590 24.71 9.27 -40.92
N ILE A 591 25.10 10.43 -40.45
CA ILE A 591 26.44 10.97 -40.69
C ILE A 591 27.34 10.50 -39.56
N TYR A 592 28.34 9.75 -39.93
CA TYR A 592 29.35 9.26 -38.98
C TYR A 592 30.59 10.12 -39.02
N THR A 593 31.13 10.43 -37.86
CA THR A 593 32.45 11.02 -37.70
C THR A 593 33.44 9.88 -37.49
N ILE A 594 34.33 9.71 -38.46
CA ILE A 594 35.31 8.63 -38.47
C ILE A 594 36.67 9.18 -38.04
N THR A 595 37.23 8.63 -36.97
CA THR A 595 38.55 9.02 -36.47
C THR A 595 39.46 7.80 -36.41
N ARG A 596 40.60 7.92 -37.08
CA ARG A 596 41.64 6.89 -37.02
C ARG A 596 42.47 7.08 -35.76
N LYS A 597 42.47 6.04 -34.93
CA LYS A 597 43.24 6.03 -33.66
C LYS A 597 44.71 6.00 -33.90
N GLU A 598 45.45 6.52 -32.97
CA GLU A 598 46.89 6.27 -32.89
C GLU A 598 47.16 4.77 -32.70
N CYS A 599 48.40 4.39 -32.99
CA CYS A 599 48.83 3.01 -32.77
C CYS A 599 48.82 2.68 -31.28
N GLU A 600 48.16 1.61 -30.90
CA GLU A 600 48.08 1.15 -29.51
C GLU A 600 49.38 0.48 -29.03
N HIS A 601 50.33 0.34 -29.91
CA HIS A 601 51.64 -0.21 -29.64
C HIS A 601 51.62 -1.60 -28.97
N LYS A 602 50.64 -2.44 -29.32
CA LYS A 602 50.52 -3.79 -28.75
C LYS A 602 51.57 -4.75 -29.26
N ASN A 603 52.01 -4.59 -30.49
CA ASN A 603 53.05 -5.44 -31.10
C ASN A 603 54.39 -4.79 -30.91
N THR A 604 54.94 -4.90 -29.72
CA THR A 604 56.22 -4.27 -29.39
C THR A 604 57.32 -5.32 -29.26
N VAL A 605 58.56 -4.91 -29.59
CA VAL A 605 59.76 -5.70 -29.40
C VAL A 605 60.81 -4.87 -28.68
N GLY A 606 61.46 -5.49 -27.77
CA GLY A 606 62.61 -4.89 -27.10
C GLY A 606 63.82 -4.88 -28.01
N ARG A 607 64.55 -3.75 -28.09
CA ARG A 607 65.78 -3.58 -28.85
C ARG A 607 66.83 -3.01 -27.95
N TYR A 608 68.10 -3.31 -28.29
CA TYR A 608 69.28 -2.71 -27.66
C TYR A 608 69.46 -2.99 -26.18
N TYR A 609 68.83 -4.02 -25.65
CA TYR A 609 69.04 -4.42 -24.26
C TYR A 609 70.53 -4.86 -24.08
N SER A 610 71.14 -4.36 -23.05
CA SER A 610 72.43 -4.84 -22.59
C SER A 610 72.46 -4.96 -21.08
N SER A 611 72.99 -6.10 -20.63
CA SER A 611 73.05 -6.35 -19.18
C SER A 611 74.20 -5.54 -18.56
N PRO A 612 73.99 -4.94 -17.40
CA PRO A 612 75.13 -4.34 -16.67
C PRO A 612 76.09 -5.40 -16.19
N SER A 613 77.35 -5.00 -16.15
CA SER A 613 78.45 -5.80 -15.51
C SER A 613 78.80 -5.17 -14.17
N CYS A 614 79.78 -5.69 -13.52
CA CYS A 614 80.30 -5.07 -12.31
C CYS A 614 80.87 -3.67 -12.51
N THR A 615 81.43 -3.41 -13.66
CA THR A 615 82.11 -2.14 -13.97
C THR A 615 81.51 -1.34 -15.06
N SER A 616 80.65 -1.94 -15.85
CA SER A 616 80.01 -1.28 -17.01
C SER A 616 78.52 -1.23 -16.80
N SER A 617 77.94 -0.07 -16.99
CA SER A 617 76.47 0.12 -17.00
C SER A 617 75.88 -0.67 -18.17
N GLY A 618 74.72 -1.23 -17.92
CA GLY A 618 73.83 -1.81 -18.90
C GLY A 618 72.81 -0.78 -19.49
N TYR A 619 71.94 -1.27 -20.30
CA TYR A 619 70.85 -0.50 -20.87
C TYR A 619 69.57 -1.33 -20.86
N SER A 620 68.48 -0.75 -20.37
CA SER A 620 67.21 -1.47 -20.22
C SER A 620 66.52 -1.84 -21.54
N GLY A 621 67.06 -1.32 -22.63
CA GLY A 621 66.56 -1.56 -23.99
C GLY A 621 65.35 -0.66 -24.35
N ASP A 622 65.25 -0.34 -25.59
CA ASP A 622 64.14 0.42 -26.16
C ASP A 622 62.98 -0.50 -26.44
N THR A 623 61.76 0.03 -26.27
CA THR A 623 60.56 -0.63 -26.73
C THR A 623 60.19 -0.08 -28.11
N TYR A 624 60.20 -0.91 -29.13
CA TYR A 624 59.93 -0.57 -30.51
C TYR A 624 58.60 -1.20 -30.96
N CYS A 625 57.70 -0.42 -31.54
CA CYS A 625 56.45 -0.94 -32.10
C CYS A 625 56.69 -1.42 -33.52
N ASN A 626 56.36 -2.68 -33.81
CA ASN A 626 56.44 -3.27 -35.13
C ASN A 626 55.34 -2.76 -36.11
N ASP A 627 54.23 -2.29 -35.55
CA ASP A 627 53.09 -1.84 -36.33
C ASP A 627 53.33 -0.43 -36.88
N CYS A 628 53.57 0.57 -36.06
CA CYS A 628 53.80 1.95 -36.47
C CYS A 628 55.27 2.29 -36.76
N LYS A 629 56.16 1.35 -36.56
CA LYS A 629 57.60 1.52 -36.84
C LYS A 629 58.29 2.63 -36.02
N ARG A 630 57.82 2.88 -34.83
CA ARG A 630 58.37 3.92 -33.94
C ARG A 630 58.90 3.31 -32.63
N THR A 631 59.93 3.91 -32.10
CA THR A 631 60.36 3.64 -30.71
C THR A 631 59.39 4.35 -29.80
N ILE A 632 58.79 3.56 -28.89
CA ILE A 632 57.75 4.02 -27.95
C ILE A 632 58.36 4.48 -26.67
N TYR A 633 59.34 3.74 -26.26
CA TYR A 633 60.02 3.96 -25.02
C TYR A 633 61.53 3.78 -25.20
N TYR A 634 62.27 4.78 -24.85
CA TYR A 634 63.72 4.67 -24.79
C TYR A 634 64.12 4.07 -23.43
N GLY A 635 64.97 3.11 -23.44
CA GLY A 635 65.48 2.52 -22.23
C GLY A 635 66.27 3.52 -21.39
N SER A 636 66.66 3.11 -20.26
CA SER A 636 67.47 3.86 -19.35
C SER A 636 68.76 3.07 -19.05
N THR A 637 69.77 3.79 -18.69
CA THR A 637 71.03 3.18 -18.24
C THR A 637 70.77 2.41 -16.97
N ILE A 638 71.16 1.16 -16.96
CA ILE A 638 71.17 0.32 -15.77
C ILE A 638 72.51 0.50 -15.12
N PRO A 639 72.59 1.01 -13.91
CA PRO A 639 73.86 1.19 -13.25
C PRO A 639 74.69 -0.12 -13.21
N ALA A 640 76.02 0.00 -13.31
CA ALA A 640 76.93 -1.14 -13.06
C ALA A 640 76.63 -1.69 -11.66
N TYR A 641 76.71 -2.99 -11.54
CA TYR A 641 76.39 -3.65 -10.27
C TYR A 641 77.42 -3.36 -9.14
N GLY A 642 78.56 -2.77 -9.52
CA GLY A 642 79.62 -2.67 -8.58
C GLY A 642 80.24 -4.06 -8.30
N HIS A 643 81.30 -4.10 -7.59
CA HIS A 643 81.80 -5.35 -7.13
C HIS A 643 81.16 -5.79 -5.81
N ASP A 644 80.85 -7.06 -5.74
CA ASP A 644 80.29 -7.70 -4.54
C ASP A 644 81.41 -8.67 -4.05
N TYR A 645 82.23 -8.15 -3.24
CA TYR A 645 83.37 -8.89 -2.74
C TYR A 645 82.96 -9.95 -1.70
N ASP A 646 83.73 -10.99 -1.62
CA ASP A 646 83.68 -11.97 -0.51
C ASP A 646 84.24 -11.37 0.78
N ASN A 647 84.32 -12.17 1.80
CA ASN A 647 84.84 -11.72 3.11
C ASN A 647 86.31 -11.50 3.13
N GLY A 648 87.00 -11.67 1.99
CA GLY A 648 88.45 -11.59 1.86
C GLY A 648 89.15 -12.80 2.43
N VAL A 649 90.23 -13.12 1.80
CA VAL A 649 91.20 -14.18 2.26
C VAL A 649 92.51 -13.52 2.45
N ILE A 650 93.16 -13.79 3.57
CA ILE A 650 94.54 -13.34 3.80
C ILE A 650 95.38 -14.13 2.84
N THR A 651 95.93 -13.44 1.86
CA THR A 651 96.79 -14.03 0.81
C THR A 651 98.25 -13.87 1.14
N THR A 652 98.58 -12.99 2.03
CA THR A 652 99.92 -12.85 2.62
C THR A 652 99.75 -12.56 4.10
N GLU A 653 100.24 -13.46 4.90
CA GLU A 653 100.23 -13.28 6.35
C GLU A 653 101.15 -12.13 6.74
N PRO A 654 100.75 -11.22 7.63
CA PRO A 654 101.61 -10.17 8.10
C PRO A 654 102.72 -10.76 8.99
N THR A 655 103.91 -10.29 8.80
CA THR A 655 105.07 -10.59 9.65
C THR A 655 105.64 -9.32 10.26
N ILE A 656 106.60 -9.41 11.08
CA ILE A 656 107.29 -8.22 11.65
C ILE A 656 108.08 -7.44 10.58
N GLU A 657 108.40 -8.11 9.47
CA GLU A 657 109.19 -7.52 8.38
C GLU A 657 108.34 -7.15 7.14
N THR A 658 107.20 -7.85 6.93
CA THR A 658 106.40 -7.70 5.74
C THR A 658 104.96 -7.44 6.08
N ASP A 659 104.32 -6.58 5.29
CA ASP A 659 102.92 -6.30 5.40
C ASP A 659 102.06 -7.51 4.99
N GLY A 660 100.97 -7.76 5.73
CA GLY A 660 99.98 -8.73 5.35
C GLY A 660 99.04 -8.15 4.25
N ILE A 661 98.56 -9.05 3.44
CA ILE A 661 97.60 -8.68 2.39
C ILE A 661 96.36 -9.56 2.52
N ILE A 662 95.15 -8.92 2.61
CA ILE A 662 93.90 -9.57 2.44
C ILE A 662 93.37 -9.28 1.04
N THR A 663 93.02 -10.34 0.33
CA THR A 663 92.42 -10.25 -1.03
C THR A 663 90.99 -10.56 -0.98
N TYR A 664 90.19 -9.60 -1.46
CA TYR A 664 88.78 -9.71 -1.66
C TYR A 664 88.45 -10.08 -3.09
N THR A 665 87.69 -11.10 -3.34
CA THR A 665 87.33 -11.52 -4.70
C THR A 665 85.86 -11.25 -4.97
N CYS A 666 85.58 -10.49 -6.00
CA CYS A 666 84.19 -10.24 -6.39
C CYS A 666 83.49 -11.55 -6.75
N LYS A 667 82.40 -11.86 -6.09
CA LYS A 667 81.57 -13.06 -6.31
C LYS A 667 81.06 -13.17 -7.73
N ARG A 668 80.82 -12.03 -8.39
CA ARG A 668 80.23 -11.95 -9.74
C ARG A 668 81.33 -12.04 -10.84
N CYS A 669 82.29 -11.17 -10.84
CA CYS A 669 83.27 -11.05 -11.95
C CYS A 669 84.65 -11.56 -11.63
N LYS A 670 84.86 -12.05 -10.41
CA LYS A 670 86.14 -12.58 -9.94
C LYS A 670 87.28 -11.53 -9.90
N HIS A 671 86.93 -10.24 -10.05
CA HIS A 671 87.91 -9.18 -9.83
C HIS A 671 88.42 -9.25 -8.37
N GLN A 672 89.72 -9.09 -8.23
CA GLN A 672 90.34 -9.10 -6.92
C GLN A 672 90.75 -7.67 -6.55
N ASP A 673 90.51 -7.34 -5.33
CA ASP A 673 90.99 -6.13 -4.67
C ASP A 673 91.77 -6.51 -3.41
N THR A 674 92.82 -5.83 -3.20
CA THR A 674 93.72 -6.15 -2.09
C THR A 674 93.84 -5.03 -1.11
N LYS A 675 93.83 -5.37 0.13
CA LYS A 675 94.03 -4.39 1.21
C LYS A 675 95.27 -4.83 2.02
N ASN A 676 96.14 -3.91 2.25
CA ASN A 676 97.27 -4.06 3.11
C ASN A 676 96.79 -4.08 4.57
N LEU A 677 97.19 -5.08 5.31
CA LEU A 677 96.93 -5.27 6.74
C LEU A 677 97.97 -4.65 7.66
N GLY A 678 99.12 -4.17 7.06
CA GLY A 678 100.27 -3.70 7.83
C GLY A 678 101.12 -4.86 8.35
N LYS A 679 102.19 -4.52 8.99
CA LYS A 679 103.09 -5.45 9.68
C LYS A 679 102.59 -5.76 11.08
N LEU A 680 102.92 -6.90 11.60
CA LEU A 680 102.76 -7.22 13.01
C LEU A 680 103.66 -6.30 13.82
N GLY A 681 103.09 -5.49 14.69
CA GLY A 681 103.83 -4.63 15.58
C GLY A 681 104.54 -5.50 16.67
N ASP A 682 105.73 -5.08 17.07
CA ASP A 682 106.45 -5.74 18.18
C ASP A 682 105.65 -5.63 19.47
N GLY A 683 104.95 -6.72 19.83
CA GLY A 683 104.39 -6.87 21.18
C GLY A 683 102.88 -6.67 21.36
N GLU A 684 102.09 -6.42 20.31
CA GLU A 684 100.61 -6.41 20.42
C GLU A 684 100.04 -7.75 19.96
N PRO A 685 99.26 -8.45 20.81
CA PRO A 685 98.60 -9.68 20.38
C PRO A 685 97.54 -9.41 19.32
N TYR A 686 97.62 -10.16 18.24
CA TYR A 686 96.52 -10.21 17.23
C TYR A 686 95.26 -10.61 17.90
N ILE A 687 94.29 -9.68 17.98
CA ILE A 687 92.97 -9.98 18.48
C ILE A 687 92.08 -10.31 17.26
N GLU A 688 91.95 -11.63 17.03
CA GLU A 688 90.99 -12.18 16.10
C GLU A 688 89.56 -11.67 16.51
N GLY A 689 88.97 -10.87 15.69
CA GLY A 689 87.54 -10.40 15.92
C GLY A 689 87.30 -8.90 15.95
N SER A 690 88.32 -8.02 15.99
CA SER A 690 88.13 -6.58 16.03
C SER A 690 87.63 -5.99 14.68
N PHE A 691 87.71 -6.72 13.59
CA PHE A 691 87.29 -6.35 12.27
C PHE A 691 85.79 -6.77 11.95
N GLN A 692 85.32 -7.82 12.65
CA GLN A 692 83.89 -8.24 12.42
C GLN A 692 82.83 -7.27 12.97
N LYS A 693 83.14 -6.59 14.05
CA LYS A 693 82.17 -5.72 14.69
C LYS A 693 81.88 -4.42 13.89
N LYS A 694 82.85 -3.84 13.24
CA LYS A 694 82.67 -2.66 12.40
C LYS A 694 82.02 -2.97 11.03
N GLY A 695 82.16 -4.20 10.53
CA GLY A 695 81.45 -4.64 9.31
C GLY A 695 79.97 -4.90 9.52
N TRP A 696 79.59 -5.39 10.72
CA TRP A 696 78.19 -5.65 11.03
C TRP A 696 77.41 -4.40 11.35
N ASP A 697 78.02 -3.39 11.98
CA ASP A 697 77.32 -2.11 12.28
C ASP A 697 77.08 -1.32 10.99
N ALA A 698 77.97 -1.42 9.99
CA ALA A 698 77.75 -0.79 8.67
C ALA A 698 76.68 -1.49 7.79
N VAL A 699 76.48 -2.80 7.99
CA VAL A 699 75.41 -3.57 7.28
C VAL A 699 74.03 -3.35 7.92
N ASN A 700 73.98 -3.20 9.24
CA ASN A 700 72.67 -2.93 9.92
C ASN A 700 72.18 -1.51 9.72
N ASP A 701 73.02 -0.54 9.41
CA ASP A 701 72.61 0.82 9.06
C ASP A 701 72.18 0.95 7.59
N LEU A 702 72.41 -0.04 6.73
CA LEU A 702 71.97 -0.11 5.34
C LEU A 702 70.67 -0.91 5.18
N ILE A 703 70.13 -1.55 6.23
CA ILE A 703 68.93 -2.35 6.25
C ILE A 703 67.80 -1.66 7.03
N LYS A 704 68.08 -0.52 7.62
CA LYS A 704 67.01 0.37 8.12
C LYS A 704 66.77 1.47 7.09
#